data_f8da244a1cc210a762c5ec92fca671d3
#
_entry.id   f8da244a1cc210a762c5ec92fca671d3
#
_cell.length_a   1.000
_cell.length_b   1.000
_cell.length_c   1.000
_cell.angle_alpha   90.00
_cell.angle_beta   90.00
_cell.angle_gamma   90.00
#
_symmetry.space_group_name_H-M   'P 1'
#
loop_
_entity.id
_entity.type
_entity.pdbx_description
1 polymer ?
#
loop_
_entity_poly.entity_id
_entity_poly.type
_entity_poly.pdbx_seq_one_letter_code
_entity_poly.pdbx_strand_id
1 'polypeptide(L)'
;MKVISLFCGAGGLDLGFKEAGFESVLASDIMSHAESTYKKNFPETKFIKKDIRLLGTDEIKKITGGKKIDVIIGGPPCQGFSNMGNKNSADPRNNLFEKYVDIVNTVQPKCFVFENVKGMFTMFEGRFFDKIVNSFLKIGYNVFYSVIDSSDYGVPQKRQRIIIVGSKINRQFKFPKPSTDQFGKITSYKNVGKAINNLVKNNKIPNHVALNHSEVVVSRYKLIPEGGKLPKPEKLPKEIRRKNFGNTYTRLSRNEVSSTIVPGNNALPVHPTLNRSLTPREAARIQTFPDDFIFEGDRRSQCILVGNAVPPLLSAKLAESVSNFIKGKKYDGVEPDGEAHVGEIFSRRKNNSAKPGRVNLKFADLFCGAGGFSQGLEDAGLKGVLGVDNDDHAVKAYKLNHDDHECLNLDLASLENQKTVSEYLKKKGVDLIVGGPPCQGFSMFGKRRFVNTKNHDVKSDKRNDLVFAYANIIKNVKPNWFIMENVPGIMSARDGAYIDEIRKFFTKNKYRTEIKIINAADYGVPQKRKRFILFGTKTDLTIPWPKPKFFENPESWQQEHRVVGEVLNDLSNKSTIGKYKNHLVPSHSKIVSKRFSYIKEGQKMDIDSLPNDLKIGTKTGKPIANYSAVYKRLDRKKPSNTIVPGHNALPVHPTLDRTLTIREAARIQTFPDDFEFVGPIINQGLQVGNAFPCLVAQIVGERLR
;
A
#
# COMPACT_ATOMS: atom_id res chain seq x y z
N MET A 1 22.03 14.28 26.84
CA MET A 1 21.79 14.93 25.53
C MET A 1 20.55 15.80 25.65
N LYS A 2 20.58 16.98 25.00
CA LYS A 2 19.55 18.01 25.15
C LYS A 2 18.56 17.99 23.99
N VAL A 3 17.27 18.10 24.32
CA VAL A 3 16.15 18.04 23.37
C VAL A 3 15.31 19.31 23.41
N ILE A 4 14.86 19.75 22.23
CA ILE A 4 13.72 20.68 22.07
C ILE A 4 12.53 19.89 21.51
N SER A 5 11.37 20.05 22.12
CA SER A 5 10.12 19.40 21.71
C SER A 5 9.13 20.43 21.14
N LEU A 6 8.77 20.27 19.89
CA LEU A 6 7.83 21.14 19.19
C LEU A 6 6.53 20.38 18.93
N PHE A 7 5.38 21.07 19.07
CA PHE A 7 4.06 20.43 18.97
C PHE A 7 3.95 19.26 19.97
N CYS A 8 4.43 19.45 21.18
CA CYS A 8 4.66 18.38 22.16
C CYS A 8 3.38 17.71 22.67
N GLY A 9 2.22 18.38 22.57
CA GLY A 9 0.95 17.85 23.11
C GLY A 9 1.07 17.48 24.58
N ALA A 10 0.73 16.24 24.93
CA ALA A 10 0.91 15.73 26.30
C ALA A 10 2.36 15.39 26.64
N GLY A 11 3.28 15.36 25.69
CA GLY A 11 4.68 14.94 25.91
C GLY A 11 4.92 13.44 25.79
N GLY A 12 4.17 12.74 24.92
CA GLY A 12 4.40 11.30 24.71
C GLY A 12 5.75 10.99 24.09
N LEU A 13 6.21 11.81 23.12
CA LEU A 13 7.58 11.74 22.62
C LEU A 13 8.60 12.05 23.72
N ASP A 14 8.37 13.14 24.47
CA ASP A 14 9.26 13.60 25.52
C ASP A 14 9.45 12.57 26.63
N LEU A 15 8.38 11.88 27.04
CA LEU A 15 8.46 10.85 28.06
C LEU A 15 9.40 9.69 27.61
N GLY A 16 9.25 9.23 26.36
CA GLY A 16 10.14 8.21 25.85
C GLY A 16 11.60 8.68 25.72
N PHE A 17 11.84 9.91 25.29
CA PHE A 17 13.18 10.49 25.24
C PHE A 17 13.78 10.69 26.64
N LYS A 18 12.99 11.11 27.63
CA LYS A 18 13.42 11.21 29.04
C LYS A 18 13.85 9.84 29.59
N GLU A 19 13.06 8.79 29.34
CA GLU A 19 13.40 7.41 29.76
C GLU A 19 14.68 6.89 29.09
N ALA A 20 15.00 7.38 27.88
CA ALA A 20 16.27 7.07 27.19
C ALA A 20 17.43 8.00 27.61
N GLY A 21 17.27 8.82 28.64
CA GLY A 21 18.31 9.68 29.21
C GLY A 21 18.54 11.00 28.48
N PHE A 22 17.53 11.51 27.74
CA PHE A 22 17.57 12.86 27.19
C PHE A 22 16.95 13.88 28.18
N GLU A 23 17.46 15.10 28.17
CA GLU A 23 16.98 16.24 28.90
C GLU A 23 16.19 17.18 27.97
N SER A 24 14.87 17.30 28.18
CA SER A 24 14.05 18.28 27.45
C SER A 24 14.27 19.67 28.05
N VAL A 25 14.90 20.57 27.29
CA VAL A 25 15.22 21.94 27.76
C VAL A 25 14.12 22.95 27.40
N LEU A 26 13.36 22.64 26.33
CA LEU A 26 12.27 23.48 25.84
C LEU A 26 11.18 22.60 25.21
N ALA A 27 9.93 22.87 25.55
CA ALA A 27 8.77 22.32 24.91
C ALA A 27 7.81 23.43 24.46
N SER A 28 7.10 23.22 23.36
CA SER A 28 6.13 24.20 22.83
C SER A 28 4.89 23.52 22.26
N ASP A 29 3.74 24.08 22.61
CA ASP A 29 2.43 23.77 22.04
C ASP A 29 1.51 24.99 22.13
N ILE A 30 0.45 25.03 21.33
CA ILE A 30 -0.53 26.12 21.34
C ILE A 30 -1.67 25.88 22.35
N MET A 31 -1.93 24.63 22.73
CA MET A 31 -3.08 24.23 23.55
C MET A 31 -2.84 24.48 25.05
N SER A 32 -3.77 25.15 25.76
CA SER A 32 -3.66 25.42 27.20
C SER A 32 -3.63 24.14 28.04
N HIS A 33 -4.40 23.10 27.66
CA HIS A 33 -4.41 21.83 28.37
C HIS A 33 -3.17 20.97 28.08
N ALA A 34 -2.48 21.21 26.95
CA ALA A 34 -1.15 20.65 26.72
C ALA A 34 -0.13 21.29 27.67
N GLU A 35 -0.16 22.63 27.85
CA GLU A 35 0.69 23.35 28.79
C GLU A 35 0.57 22.83 30.22
N SER A 36 -0.67 22.75 30.74
CA SER A 36 -0.90 22.30 32.13
C SER A 36 -0.49 20.84 32.34
N THR A 37 -0.85 19.98 31.40
CA THR A 37 -0.41 18.55 31.41
C THR A 37 1.10 18.43 31.36
N TYR A 38 1.74 19.15 30.44
CA TYR A 38 3.19 19.06 30.26
C TYR A 38 3.95 19.55 31.49
N LYS A 39 3.60 20.73 32.04
CA LYS A 39 4.23 21.27 33.25
C LYS A 39 4.06 20.36 34.47
N LYS A 40 2.96 19.63 34.58
CA LYS A 40 2.70 18.69 35.67
C LYS A 40 3.65 17.48 35.62
N ASN A 41 3.97 16.98 34.42
CA ASN A 41 4.76 15.76 34.26
C ASN A 41 6.26 16.02 33.93
N PHE A 42 6.58 17.26 33.53
CA PHE A 42 7.94 17.68 33.16
C PHE A 42 8.27 19.05 33.81
N PRO A 43 8.26 19.17 35.13
CA PRO A 43 8.40 20.46 35.83
C PRO A 43 9.72 21.17 35.53
N GLU A 44 10.79 20.42 35.19
CA GLU A 44 12.11 20.97 34.89
C GLU A 44 12.23 21.55 33.48
N THR A 45 11.26 21.25 32.60
CA THR A 45 11.33 21.69 31.19
C THR A 45 10.64 23.04 31.04
N LYS A 46 11.31 23.99 30.40
CA LYS A 46 10.67 25.26 30.03
C LYS A 46 9.60 25.07 28.97
N PHE A 47 8.38 25.49 29.26
CA PHE A 47 7.24 25.38 28.33
C PHE A 47 6.87 26.74 27.75
N ILE A 48 6.63 26.79 26.42
CA ILE A 48 6.13 27.97 25.72
C ILE A 48 4.77 27.65 25.11
N LYS A 49 3.72 28.28 25.63
CA LYS A 49 2.41 28.26 25.02
C LYS A 49 2.32 29.36 23.95
N LYS A 50 2.59 29.00 22.70
CA LYS A 50 2.60 29.96 21.59
C LYS A 50 2.30 29.26 20.26
N ASP A 51 1.67 29.98 19.35
CA ASP A 51 1.63 29.53 17.98
C ASP A 51 3.06 29.46 17.44
N ILE A 52 3.48 28.32 16.93
CA ILE A 52 4.84 28.08 16.43
C ILE A 52 5.24 29.07 15.32
N ARG A 53 4.26 29.60 14.57
CA ARG A 53 4.49 30.62 13.52
C ARG A 53 5.03 31.93 14.10
N LEU A 54 4.69 32.22 15.35
CA LEU A 54 5.08 33.42 16.08
C LEU A 54 6.33 33.21 16.96
N LEU A 55 6.84 31.97 17.05
CA LEU A 55 8.02 31.65 17.84
C LEU A 55 9.28 32.09 17.07
N GLY A 56 9.91 33.16 17.59
CA GLY A 56 11.13 33.74 17.01
C GLY A 56 12.37 32.88 17.27
N THR A 57 13.29 32.87 16.32
CA THR A 57 14.56 32.14 16.44
C THR A 57 15.46 32.67 17.56
N ASP A 58 15.45 33.99 17.80
CA ASP A 58 16.21 34.64 18.87
C ASP A 58 15.61 34.32 20.25
N GLU A 59 14.29 34.18 20.34
CA GLU A 59 13.58 33.73 21.53
C GLU A 59 14.03 32.30 21.91
N ILE A 60 14.14 31.39 20.93
CA ILE A 60 14.64 30.05 21.14
C ILE A 60 16.08 30.08 21.65
N LYS A 61 16.98 30.84 21.02
CA LYS A 61 18.38 31.00 21.44
C LYS A 61 18.50 31.54 22.86
N LYS A 62 17.72 32.57 23.18
CA LYS A 62 17.68 33.19 24.54
C LYS A 62 17.23 32.17 25.59
N ILE A 63 16.17 31.39 25.27
CA ILE A 63 15.62 30.41 26.20
C ILE A 63 16.56 29.23 26.43
N THR A 64 17.21 28.77 25.39
CA THR A 64 18.19 27.67 25.49
C THR A 64 19.51 28.11 26.12
N GLY A 65 19.69 29.42 26.37
CA GLY A 65 20.91 29.97 26.99
C GLY A 65 22.17 29.66 26.19
N GLY A 66 22.08 29.57 24.85
CA GLY A 66 23.21 29.17 23.99
C GLY A 66 23.61 27.70 24.14
N LYS A 67 22.87 26.88 24.89
CA LYS A 67 23.15 25.46 25.07
C LYS A 67 23.08 24.73 23.71
N LYS A 68 24.07 23.91 23.43
CA LYS A 68 24.07 23.06 22.22
C LYS A 68 22.93 22.03 22.32
N ILE A 69 22.05 22.05 21.36
CA ILE A 69 20.92 21.10 21.27
C ILE A 69 21.36 19.89 20.45
N ASP A 70 21.14 18.71 20.98
CA ASP A 70 21.47 17.47 20.28
C ASP A 70 20.36 17.02 19.34
N VAL A 71 19.08 17.16 19.76
CA VAL A 71 17.92 16.67 19.01
C VAL A 71 16.74 17.66 19.06
N ILE A 72 16.01 17.80 17.95
CA ILE A 72 14.67 18.40 17.93
C ILE A 72 13.69 17.28 17.64
N ILE A 73 12.63 17.17 18.45
CA ILE A 73 11.55 16.22 18.24
C ILE A 73 10.22 16.95 18.02
N GLY A 74 9.29 16.33 17.27
CA GLY A 74 7.94 16.89 17.14
C GLY A 74 7.09 16.25 16.07
N GLY A 75 5.79 16.46 16.20
CA GLY A 75 4.76 16.01 15.27
C GLY A 75 3.89 17.18 14.80
N PRO A 76 4.29 18.02 13.84
CA PRO A 76 3.47 19.12 13.37
C PRO A 76 2.16 18.61 12.77
N PRO A 77 1.01 19.26 13.10
CA PRO A 77 -0.29 18.81 12.66
C PRO A 77 -0.44 18.91 11.15
N CYS A 78 -0.91 17.83 10.53
CA CYS A 78 -1.28 17.75 9.12
C CYS A 78 -2.78 17.50 8.98
N GLN A 79 -3.62 18.36 9.58
CA GLN A 79 -5.08 18.14 9.63
C GLN A 79 -5.78 18.30 8.28
N GLY A 80 -5.25 19.09 7.36
CA GLY A 80 -5.69 19.12 5.96
C GLY A 80 -5.42 17.80 5.24
N PHE A 81 -4.64 16.92 5.83
CA PHE A 81 -4.16 15.66 5.29
C PHE A 81 -4.63 14.42 6.06
N SER A 82 -5.36 14.60 7.18
CA SER A 82 -5.91 13.46 7.91
C SER A 82 -7.20 12.96 7.26
N ASN A 83 -7.46 11.65 7.32
CA ASN A 83 -8.71 11.06 6.83
C ASN A 83 -9.97 11.59 7.54
N MET A 84 -9.82 12.31 8.66
CA MET A 84 -10.88 12.99 9.39
C MET A 84 -10.95 14.50 9.10
N GLY A 85 -10.04 15.04 8.27
CA GLY A 85 -10.01 16.44 7.85
C GLY A 85 -10.62 16.65 6.44
N ASN A 86 -10.95 17.89 6.11
CA ASN A 86 -11.60 18.29 4.85
C ASN A 86 -10.69 18.20 3.59
N LYS A 87 -9.55 17.50 3.63
CA LYS A 87 -8.60 17.33 2.52
C LYS A 87 -8.36 18.60 1.69
N ASN A 88 -8.29 19.75 2.36
CA ASN A 88 -8.11 21.05 1.72
C ASN A 88 -6.60 21.33 1.56
N SER A 89 -6.11 21.40 0.34
CA SER A 89 -4.71 21.72 0.03
C SER A 89 -4.31 23.14 0.47
N ALA A 90 -5.25 24.06 0.60
CA ALA A 90 -5.06 25.44 1.04
C ALA A 90 -5.14 25.64 2.55
N ASP A 91 -5.27 24.57 3.37
CA ASP A 91 -5.33 24.70 4.83
C ASP A 91 -4.01 25.30 5.37
N PRO A 92 -4.05 26.45 6.06
CA PRO A 92 -2.83 27.13 6.58
C PRO A 92 -1.99 26.25 7.51
N ARG A 93 -2.59 25.19 8.09
CA ARG A 93 -1.89 24.23 8.97
C ARG A 93 -0.94 23.31 8.20
N ASN A 94 -1.13 23.20 6.89
CA ASN A 94 -0.24 22.42 6.04
C ASN A 94 1.18 23.01 5.95
N ASN A 95 1.35 24.27 6.29
CA ASN A 95 2.64 24.98 6.25
C ASN A 95 3.36 24.97 7.61
N LEU A 96 2.77 24.37 8.67
CA LEU A 96 3.43 24.34 9.98
C LEU A 96 4.71 23.50 9.99
N PHE A 97 4.85 22.54 9.06
CA PHE A 97 6.12 21.81 8.88
C PHE A 97 7.27 22.75 8.41
N GLU A 98 6.98 23.79 7.62
CA GLU A 98 7.99 24.74 7.17
C GLU A 98 8.62 25.46 8.37
N LYS A 99 7.79 25.83 9.35
CA LYS A 99 8.28 26.45 10.59
C LYS A 99 9.12 25.47 11.43
N TYR A 100 8.76 24.16 11.44
CA TYR A 100 9.61 23.14 12.04
C TYR A 100 10.98 23.09 11.34
N VAL A 101 11.02 23.11 10.00
CA VAL A 101 12.25 23.15 9.21
C VAL A 101 13.08 24.41 9.52
N ASP A 102 12.45 25.58 9.62
CA ASP A 102 13.12 26.83 9.97
C ASP A 102 13.80 26.77 11.34
N ILE A 103 13.12 26.19 12.33
CA ILE A 103 13.67 26.02 13.68
C ILE A 103 14.84 25.03 13.65
N VAL A 104 14.72 23.90 12.95
CA VAL A 104 15.82 22.96 12.74
C VAL A 104 17.01 23.65 12.07
N ASN A 105 16.76 24.46 11.04
CA ASN A 105 17.81 25.22 10.33
C ASN A 105 18.50 26.25 11.25
N THR A 106 17.77 26.87 12.16
CA THR A 106 18.34 27.87 13.09
C THR A 106 19.13 27.25 14.23
N VAL A 107 18.57 26.20 14.83
CA VAL A 107 19.14 25.53 16.01
C VAL A 107 20.30 24.59 15.65
N GLN A 108 20.28 24.06 14.44
CA GLN A 108 21.31 23.15 13.90
C GLN A 108 21.60 21.94 14.80
N PRO A 109 20.58 21.16 15.23
CA PRO A 109 20.79 19.99 16.07
C PRO A 109 21.59 18.92 15.31
N LYS A 110 22.20 17.95 16.03
CA LYS A 110 22.84 16.77 15.41
C LYS A 110 21.86 15.93 14.65
N CYS A 111 20.64 15.76 15.22
CA CYS A 111 19.53 15.03 14.64
C CYS A 111 18.20 15.74 14.88
N PHE A 112 17.19 15.42 14.09
CA PHE A 112 15.79 15.70 14.40
C PHE A 112 14.93 14.45 14.21
N VAL A 113 13.80 14.40 14.90
CA VAL A 113 12.77 13.38 14.75
C VAL A 113 11.44 14.07 14.46
N PHE A 114 10.90 13.79 13.30
CA PHE A 114 9.65 14.35 12.82
C PHE A 114 8.62 13.20 12.67
N GLU A 115 7.54 13.25 13.45
CA GLU A 115 6.48 12.25 13.42
C GLU A 115 5.26 12.77 12.65
N ASN A 116 4.57 11.89 11.94
CA ASN A 116 3.28 12.22 11.36
C ASN A 116 2.40 10.99 11.08
N VAL A 117 1.16 11.23 10.66
CA VAL A 117 0.26 10.17 10.22
C VAL A 117 0.76 9.53 8.91
N LYS A 118 0.61 8.21 8.76
CA LYS A 118 0.99 7.48 7.54
C LYS A 118 0.41 8.10 6.26
N GLY A 119 -0.81 8.69 6.34
CA GLY A 119 -1.46 9.34 5.20
C GLY A 119 -0.61 10.44 4.56
N MET A 120 0.24 11.15 5.32
CA MET A 120 1.18 12.14 4.80
C MET A 120 2.12 11.56 3.72
N PHE A 121 2.48 10.30 3.85
CA PHE A 121 3.38 9.60 2.92
C PHE A 121 2.80 9.41 1.52
N THR A 122 1.47 9.30 1.40
CA THR A 122 0.79 8.98 0.12
C THR A 122 -0.03 10.12 -0.45
N MET A 123 -0.23 11.21 0.31
CA MET A 123 -1.11 12.31 -0.11
C MET A 123 -0.51 13.14 -1.25
N PHE A 124 -1.39 13.62 -2.14
CA PHE A 124 -1.00 14.34 -3.35
C PHE A 124 0.07 13.57 -4.15
N GLU A 125 -0.12 12.26 -4.29
CA GLU A 125 0.84 11.38 -4.99
C GLU A 125 2.24 11.41 -4.36
N GLY A 126 2.32 11.74 -3.05
CA GLY A 126 3.56 11.85 -2.32
C GLY A 126 4.31 13.18 -2.47
N ARG A 127 3.82 14.11 -3.30
CA ARG A 127 4.47 15.43 -3.52
C ARG A 127 4.68 16.23 -2.24
N PHE A 128 3.77 16.10 -1.29
CA PHE A 128 3.90 16.78 0.00
C PHE A 128 5.02 16.18 0.85
N PHE A 129 5.12 14.87 0.88
CA PHE A 129 6.23 14.18 1.54
C PHE A 129 7.58 14.55 0.91
N ASP A 130 7.63 14.55 -0.42
CA ASP A 130 8.84 14.96 -1.17
C ASP A 130 9.24 16.40 -0.84
N LYS A 131 8.25 17.32 -0.70
CA LYS A 131 8.50 18.70 -0.27
C LYS A 131 9.14 18.75 1.11
N ILE A 132 8.65 17.98 2.07
CA ILE A 132 9.20 17.91 3.43
C ILE A 132 10.64 17.38 3.40
N VAL A 133 10.89 16.26 2.74
CA VAL A 133 12.23 15.67 2.64
C VAL A 133 13.20 16.64 1.97
N ASN A 134 12.83 17.22 0.82
CA ASN A 134 13.68 18.19 0.11
C ASN A 134 13.96 19.46 0.94
N SER A 135 13.02 19.88 1.81
CA SER A 135 13.25 21.03 2.70
C SER A 135 14.35 20.73 3.72
N PHE A 136 14.42 19.51 4.25
CA PHE A 136 15.50 19.09 5.15
C PHE A 136 16.83 18.88 4.43
N LEU A 137 16.81 18.33 3.22
CA LEU A 137 18.02 18.19 2.40
C LEU A 137 18.66 19.56 2.10
N LYS A 138 17.83 20.57 1.77
CA LYS A 138 18.30 21.95 1.48
C LYS A 138 19.01 22.59 2.66
N ILE A 139 18.66 22.24 3.88
CA ILE A 139 19.31 22.75 5.12
C ILE A 139 20.44 21.85 5.63
N GLY A 140 20.88 20.89 4.82
CA GLY A 140 22.06 20.07 5.06
C GLY A 140 21.86 18.84 5.93
N TYR A 141 20.65 18.26 6.00
CA TYR A 141 20.36 17.01 6.72
C TYR A 141 20.13 15.86 5.76
N ASN A 142 20.86 14.77 5.94
CA ASN A 142 20.45 13.48 5.38
C ASN A 142 19.19 13.01 6.09
N VAL A 143 18.28 12.41 5.35
CA VAL A 143 16.93 12.06 5.82
C VAL A 143 16.72 10.56 5.71
N PHE A 144 16.26 9.95 6.80
CA PHE A 144 15.89 8.53 6.90
C PHE A 144 14.44 8.44 7.36
N TYR A 145 13.64 7.57 6.76
CA TYR A 145 12.23 7.45 7.14
C TYR A 145 11.73 6.02 7.13
N SER A 146 10.78 5.73 8.04
CA SER A 146 10.07 4.45 8.07
C SER A 146 8.62 4.63 8.51
N VAL A 147 7.74 3.76 8.01
CA VAL A 147 6.37 3.62 8.50
C VAL A 147 6.36 2.56 9.59
N ILE A 148 6.21 3.00 10.83
CA ILE A 148 6.27 2.16 12.02
C ILE A 148 4.87 1.88 12.55
N ASP A 149 4.56 0.60 12.87
CA ASP A 149 3.38 0.22 13.64
C ASP A 149 3.76 0.06 15.12
N SER A 150 3.10 0.81 16.00
CA SER A 150 3.40 0.78 17.43
C SER A 150 3.22 -0.61 18.05
N SER A 151 2.35 -1.46 17.48
CA SER A 151 2.13 -2.82 17.98
C SER A 151 3.38 -3.72 17.88
N ASP A 152 4.28 -3.43 16.95
CA ASP A 152 5.52 -4.17 16.78
C ASP A 152 6.54 -3.89 17.91
N TYR A 153 6.25 -2.88 18.75
CA TYR A 153 7.11 -2.40 19.83
C TYR A 153 6.50 -2.60 21.22
N GLY A 154 5.52 -3.50 21.35
CA GLY A 154 4.91 -3.83 22.63
C GLY A 154 3.80 -2.86 23.09
N VAL A 155 3.35 -1.97 22.23
CA VAL A 155 2.17 -1.13 22.44
C VAL A 155 0.93 -1.94 22.07
N PRO A 156 -0.09 -2.11 22.94
CA PRO A 156 -1.27 -2.90 22.61
C PRO A 156 -2.25 -2.15 21.71
N GLN A 157 -1.71 -1.50 20.66
CA GLN A 157 -2.46 -0.70 19.70
C GLN A 157 -1.82 -0.74 18.31
N LYS A 158 -2.60 -1.07 17.30
CA LYS A 158 -2.23 -0.86 15.89
C LYS A 158 -2.29 0.63 15.58
N ARG A 159 -1.13 1.28 15.56
CA ARG A 159 -0.99 2.71 15.30
C ARG A 159 0.19 2.95 14.36
N GLN A 160 -0.11 3.13 13.08
CA GLN A 160 0.92 3.37 12.08
C GLN A 160 1.26 4.85 11.97
N ARG A 161 2.55 5.15 12.05
CA ARG A 161 3.09 6.51 11.90
C ARG A 161 4.29 6.51 10.97
N ILE A 162 4.42 7.58 10.20
CA ILE A 162 5.68 7.84 9.52
C ILE A 162 6.60 8.59 10.48
N ILE A 163 7.80 8.06 10.64
CA ILE A 163 8.87 8.70 11.40
C ILE A 163 9.97 9.08 10.42
N ILE A 164 10.35 10.35 10.46
CA ILE A 164 11.46 10.91 9.68
C ILE A 164 12.55 11.29 10.68
N VAL A 165 13.74 10.77 10.47
CA VAL A 165 14.95 11.13 11.23
C VAL A 165 15.89 11.84 10.28
N GLY A 166 16.25 13.09 10.61
CA GLY A 166 17.28 13.81 9.87
C GLY A 166 18.56 13.91 10.65
N SER A 167 19.70 13.83 9.98
CA SER A 167 21.01 13.91 10.62
C SER A 167 22.06 14.57 9.74
N LYS A 168 22.98 15.32 10.38
CA LYS A 168 24.24 15.80 9.77
C LYS A 168 25.42 14.83 9.95
N ILE A 169 25.21 13.76 10.65
CA ILE A 169 26.23 12.72 10.85
C ILE A 169 26.28 11.89 9.55
N ASN A 170 27.46 11.77 8.96
CA ASN A 170 27.67 10.99 7.73
C ASN A 170 27.72 9.49 8.02
N ARG A 171 26.54 8.93 8.37
CA ARG A 171 26.34 7.53 8.69
C ARG A 171 24.87 7.19 8.53
N GLN A 172 24.55 5.96 8.13
CA GLN A 172 23.19 5.48 7.99
C GLN A 172 22.54 5.32 9.37
N PHE A 173 21.31 5.84 9.52
CA PHE A 173 20.48 5.65 10.70
C PHE A 173 19.69 4.34 10.58
N LYS A 174 19.64 3.56 11.66
CA LYS A 174 18.80 2.35 11.76
C LYS A 174 17.64 2.61 12.71
N PHE A 175 16.46 2.25 12.30
CA PHE A 175 15.28 2.31 13.15
C PHE A 175 15.32 1.21 14.21
N PRO A 176 14.62 1.37 15.37
CA PRO A 176 14.63 0.36 16.40
C PRO A 176 14.12 -0.98 15.88
N LYS A 177 14.71 -2.08 16.36
CA LYS A 177 14.22 -3.43 16.07
C LYS A 177 12.91 -3.67 16.80
N PRO A 178 11.91 -4.31 16.18
CA PRO A 178 10.70 -4.71 16.88
C PRO A 178 11.00 -5.49 18.17
N SER A 179 10.35 -5.10 19.27
CA SER A 179 10.61 -5.65 20.61
C SER A 179 9.40 -5.42 21.52
N THR A 180 9.18 -6.35 22.44
CA THR A 180 8.15 -6.26 23.48
C THR A 180 8.71 -5.99 24.87
N ASP A 181 9.99 -5.55 24.99
CA ASP A 181 10.64 -5.28 26.26
C ASP A 181 10.07 -4.04 26.96
N GLN A 182 10.15 -4.01 28.28
CA GLN A 182 9.86 -2.85 29.11
C GLN A 182 10.96 -1.80 28.97
N PHE A 183 10.61 -0.53 29.25
CA PHE A 183 11.54 0.59 29.25
C PHE A 183 11.26 1.52 30.43
N GLY A 184 12.11 1.53 31.43
CA GLY A 184 11.92 2.30 32.65
C GLY A 184 10.56 2.04 33.32
N LYS A 185 9.77 3.10 33.52
CA LYS A 185 8.39 3.01 34.01
C LYS A 185 7.37 2.62 32.91
N ILE A 186 7.78 2.64 31.64
CA ILE A 186 6.94 2.37 30.51
C ILE A 186 6.89 0.86 30.30
N THR A 187 5.71 0.27 30.37
CA THR A 187 5.48 -1.17 30.31
C THR A 187 4.91 -1.58 28.97
N SER A 188 5.46 -2.65 28.37
CA SER A 188 4.87 -3.29 27.21
C SER A 188 3.71 -4.20 27.60
N TYR A 189 2.68 -4.24 26.74
CA TYR A 189 1.52 -5.10 26.92
C TYR A 189 1.28 -5.94 25.67
N LYS A 190 0.94 -7.22 25.86
CA LYS A 190 0.67 -8.12 24.72
C LYS A 190 -0.69 -7.82 24.06
N ASN A 191 -1.66 -7.33 24.83
CA ASN A 191 -3.03 -7.08 24.38
C ASN A 191 -3.73 -6.05 25.30
N VAL A 192 -4.94 -5.65 24.89
CA VAL A 192 -5.77 -4.69 25.65
C VAL A 192 -6.08 -5.18 27.05
N GLY A 193 -6.42 -6.45 27.23
CA GLY A 193 -6.75 -7.02 28.54
C GLY A 193 -5.60 -6.88 29.54
N LYS A 194 -4.37 -7.17 29.11
CA LYS A 194 -3.18 -6.99 29.96
C LYS A 194 -2.96 -5.53 30.36
N ALA A 195 -3.33 -4.60 29.49
CA ALA A 195 -3.16 -3.17 29.76
C ALA A 195 -4.21 -2.61 30.76
N ILE A 196 -5.51 -3.05 30.68
CA ILE A 196 -6.58 -2.34 31.39
C ILE A 196 -7.43 -3.16 32.34
N ASN A 197 -7.35 -4.51 32.35
CA ASN A 197 -8.28 -5.32 33.19
C ASN A 197 -8.19 -5.01 34.69
N ASN A 198 -7.01 -4.70 35.21
CA ASN A 198 -6.84 -4.39 36.63
C ASN A 198 -7.34 -2.98 37.01
N LEU A 199 -7.60 -2.11 36.02
CA LEU A 199 -8.19 -0.79 36.27
C LEU A 199 -9.67 -0.86 36.66
N VAL A 200 -10.39 -1.88 36.21
CA VAL A 200 -11.84 -2.02 36.46
C VAL A 200 -12.22 -1.94 37.96
N LYS A 201 -11.31 -2.36 38.85
CA LYS A 201 -11.50 -2.38 40.32
C LYS A 201 -10.78 -1.23 41.05
N ASN A 202 -10.07 -0.33 40.35
CA ASN A 202 -9.23 0.68 40.98
C ASN A 202 -9.60 2.10 40.53
N ASN A 203 -10.48 2.73 41.24
CA ASN A 203 -10.97 4.09 40.95
C ASN A 203 -10.05 5.23 41.47
N LYS A 204 -8.94 4.91 42.14
CA LYS A 204 -8.02 5.92 42.73
C LYS A 204 -6.96 6.43 41.74
N ILE A 205 -6.83 5.81 40.57
CA ILE A 205 -5.82 6.21 39.58
C ILE A 205 -6.28 7.48 38.84
N PRO A 206 -5.41 8.49 38.67
CA PRO A 206 -5.76 9.74 37.97
C PRO A 206 -6.30 9.49 36.55
N ASN A 207 -7.25 10.33 36.11
CA ASN A 207 -7.90 10.26 34.78
C ASN A 207 -8.74 8.98 34.53
N HIS A 208 -9.07 8.22 35.60
CA HIS A 208 -9.88 7.00 35.48
C HIS A 208 -11.37 7.26 35.83
N VAL A 209 -11.95 8.26 35.18
CA VAL A 209 -13.38 8.62 35.36
C VAL A 209 -14.16 8.20 34.11
N ALA A 210 -15.15 7.34 34.29
CA ALA A 210 -16.03 6.89 33.23
C ALA A 210 -16.97 8.01 32.75
N LEU A 211 -17.32 8.02 31.47
CA LEU A 211 -18.36 8.87 30.94
C LEU A 211 -19.73 8.28 31.30
N ASN A 212 -20.61 9.12 31.81
CA ASN A 212 -21.99 8.73 31.99
C ASN A 212 -22.72 8.81 30.63
N HIS A 213 -23.10 7.67 30.11
CA HIS A 213 -23.78 7.54 28.81
C HIS A 213 -25.30 7.49 29.03
N SER A 214 -26.07 8.08 28.09
CA SER A 214 -27.53 7.91 28.10
C SER A 214 -27.92 6.44 27.92
N GLU A 215 -29.10 6.08 28.39
CA GLU A 215 -29.65 4.71 28.29
C GLU A 215 -29.66 4.19 26.86
N VAL A 216 -29.99 5.05 25.88
CA VAL A 216 -29.96 4.73 24.46
C VAL A 216 -28.55 4.32 23.99
N VAL A 217 -27.51 4.99 24.48
CA VAL A 217 -26.11 4.67 24.14
C VAL A 217 -25.69 3.36 24.81
N VAL A 218 -26.06 3.17 26.08
CA VAL A 218 -25.78 1.91 26.81
C VAL A 218 -26.48 0.73 26.15
N SER A 219 -27.74 0.90 25.71
CA SER A 219 -28.49 -0.12 25.00
C SER A 219 -27.80 -0.53 23.67
N ARG A 220 -27.22 0.43 22.94
CA ARG A 220 -26.38 0.13 21.76
C ARG A 220 -25.13 -0.66 22.14
N TYR A 221 -24.45 -0.26 23.22
CA TYR A 221 -23.24 -0.96 23.65
C TYR A 221 -23.52 -2.42 24.06
N LYS A 222 -24.66 -2.72 24.68
CA LYS A 222 -25.08 -4.09 25.01
C LYS A 222 -25.17 -5.00 23.80
N LEU A 223 -25.45 -4.45 22.60
CA LEU A 223 -25.57 -5.22 21.36
C LEU A 223 -24.23 -5.46 20.65
N ILE A 224 -23.13 -4.89 21.15
CA ILE A 224 -21.82 -5.03 20.54
C ILE A 224 -21.08 -6.17 21.23
N PRO A 225 -20.80 -7.30 20.55
CA PRO A 225 -20.00 -8.38 21.11
C PRO A 225 -18.55 -7.94 21.34
N GLU A 226 -17.82 -8.63 22.20
CA GLU A 226 -16.38 -8.40 22.40
C GLU A 226 -15.63 -8.57 21.08
N GLY A 227 -14.76 -7.61 20.73
CA GLY A 227 -14.06 -7.57 19.46
C GLY A 227 -14.91 -7.13 18.26
N GLY A 228 -16.23 -6.88 18.47
CA GLY A 228 -17.18 -6.60 17.40
C GLY A 228 -17.56 -5.13 17.23
N LYS A 229 -18.43 -4.91 16.24
CA LYS A 229 -19.02 -3.58 15.92
C LYS A 229 -20.54 -3.64 16.12
N LEU A 230 -21.15 -2.45 16.29
CA LEU A 230 -22.59 -2.34 16.35
C LEU A 230 -23.22 -2.91 15.06
N PRO A 231 -24.30 -3.72 15.16
CA PRO A 231 -25.03 -4.20 13.99
C PRO A 231 -25.48 -3.07 13.06
N LYS A 232 -25.69 -3.38 11.77
CA LYS A 232 -26.19 -2.40 10.80
C LYS A 232 -27.52 -1.77 11.23
N PRO A 233 -27.81 -0.50 10.89
CA PRO A 233 -29.03 0.20 11.33
C PRO A 233 -30.33 -0.58 11.12
N GLU A 234 -30.40 -1.35 10.02
CA GLU A 234 -31.58 -2.15 9.68
C GLU A 234 -31.86 -3.28 10.67
N LYS A 235 -30.81 -3.76 11.37
CA LYS A 235 -30.88 -4.83 12.38
C LYS A 235 -31.06 -4.31 13.81
N LEU A 236 -31.17 -2.99 13.99
CA LEU A 236 -31.34 -2.37 15.31
C LEU A 236 -32.82 -2.03 15.57
N PRO A 237 -33.30 -2.15 16.82
CA PRO A 237 -34.59 -1.63 17.24
C PRO A 237 -34.74 -0.15 16.85
N LYS A 238 -35.95 0.26 16.48
CA LYS A 238 -36.22 1.61 15.94
C LYS A 238 -35.74 2.71 16.90
N GLU A 239 -35.89 2.52 18.20
CA GLU A 239 -35.63 3.47 19.29
C GLU A 239 -34.13 3.78 19.43
N ILE A 240 -33.28 2.85 19.08
CA ILE A 240 -31.82 2.97 19.19
C ILE A 240 -31.12 3.06 17.83
N ARG A 241 -31.89 3.17 16.72
CA ARG A 241 -31.35 3.24 15.37
C ARG A 241 -30.52 4.50 15.13
N ARG A 242 -29.42 4.39 14.41
CA ARG A 242 -28.54 5.53 14.04
C ARG A 242 -27.90 5.27 12.66
N LYS A 243 -27.86 6.30 11.80
CA LYS A 243 -27.37 6.18 10.42
C LYS A 243 -25.83 6.16 10.27
N ASN A 244 -25.07 6.76 11.17
CA ASN A 244 -23.61 6.84 11.09
C ASN A 244 -22.97 6.35 12.38
N PHE A 245 -22.17 5.30 12.27
CA PHE A 245 -21.38 4.72 13.35
C PHE A 245 -19.89 4.83 12.98
N GLY A 246 -19.21 5.82 13.54
CA GLY A 246 -17.74 5.82 13.51
C GLY A 246 -17.15 4.73 14.41
N ASN A 247 -15.83 4.75 14.62
CA ASN A 247 -15.12 3.80 15.50
C ASN A 247 -15.63 3.77 16.95
N THR A 248 -16.44 4.73 17.36
CA THR A 248 -17.08 4.87 18.69
C THR A 248 -17.94 3.68 19.09
N TYR A 249 -18.48 2.93 18.14
CA TYR A 249 -19.29 1.73 18.37
C TYR A 249 -18.57 0.44 17.99
N THR A 250 -17.26 0.40 18.26
CA THR A 250 -16.44 -0.81 18.20
C THR A 250 -16.05 -1.18 19.61
N ARG A 251 -16.37 -2.39 20.06
CA ARG A 251 -15.92 -2.93 21.33
C ARG A 251 -14.57 -3.57 21.15
N LEU A 252 -13.62 -3.24 22.02
CA LEU A 252 -12.29 -3.86 21.98
C LEU A 252 -12.38 -5.34 22.41
N SER A 253 -11.38 -6.13 22.00
CA SER A 253 -11.17 -7.49 22.49
C SER A 253 -10.06 -7.48 23.55
N ARG A 254 -10.27 -8.22 24.64
CA ARG A 254 -9.23 -8.39 25.69
C ARG A 254 -7.99 -9.10 25.17
N ASN A 255 -8.15 -9.99 24.20
CA ASN A 255 -7.10 -10.87 23.71
C ASN A 255 -6.30 -10.29 22.52
N GLU A 256 -6.73 -9.13 22.02
CA GLU A 256 -6.14 -8.49 20.85
C GLU A 256 -5.55 -7.11 21.18
N VAL A 257 -4.78 -6.57 20.23
CA VAL A 257 -4.37 -5.17 20.26
C VAL A 257 -5.51 -4.27 19.80
N SER A 258 -5.61 -3.07 20.36
CA SER A 258 -6.62 -2.08 19.98
C SER A 258 -6.39 -1.57 18.56
N SER A 259 -7.45 -1.12 17.91
CA SER A 259 -7.35 -0.16 16.82
C SER A 259 -6.76 1.17 17.32
N THR A 260 -6.34 2.05 16.39
CA THR A 260 -5.80 3.37 16.75
C THR A 260 -6.77 4.16 17.64
N ILE A 261 -6.33 4.55 18.84
CA ILE A 261 -7.02 5.51 19.71
C ILE A 261 -6.97 6.87 19.01
N VAL A 262 -8.14 7.42 18.73
CA VAL A 262 -8.27 8.72 18.04
C VAL A 262 -8.65 9.83 19.02
N PRO A 263 -8.25 11.09 18.77
CA PRO A 263 -8.58 12.20 19.66
C PRO A 263 -10.08 12.55 19.62
N GLY A 264 -10.67 12.81 20.79
CA GLY A 264 -12.04 13.30 20.92
C GLY A 264 -12.82 12.66 22.06
N ASN A 265 -13.72 13.44 22.68
CA ASN A 265 -14.49 13.00 23.86
C ASN A 265 -15.33 11.74 23.61
N ASN A 266 -15.96 11.67 22.43
CA ASN A 266 -16.81 10.55 22.02
C ASN A 266 -16.09 9.60 21.02
N ALA A 267 -14.78 9.71 20.86
CA ALA A 267 -14.03 8.95 19.88
C ALA A 267 -13.37 7.68 20.46
N LEU A 268 -13.38 7.53 21.79
CA LEU A 268 -12.82 6.34 22.43
C LEU A 268 -13.73 5.12 22.19
N PRO A 269 -13.14 3.95 21.89
CA PRO A 269 -13.88 2.71 21.67
C PRO A 269 -14.58 2.21 22.94
N VAL A 270 -15.46 1.23 22.76
CA VAL A 270 -16.18 0.59 23.87
C VAL A 270 -15.23 -0.34 24.63
N HIS A 271 -15.31 -0.30 25.96
CA HIS A 271 -14.55 -1.18 26.86
C HIS A 271 -14.85 -2.66 26.53
N PRO A 272 -13.86 -3.57 26.60
CA PRO A 272 -14.05 -4.97 26.22
C PRO A 272 -15.24 -5.67 26.89
N THR A 273 -15.41 -5.44 28.20
CA THR A 273 -16.41 -6.16 29.02
C THR A 273 -17.49 -5.25 29.63
N LEU A 274 -17.31 -3.94 29.63
CA LEU A 274 -18.26 -2.99 30.21
C LEU A 274 -19.03 -2.23 29.13
N ASN A 275 -20.29 -1.88 29.43
CA ASN A 275 -21.15 -1.16 28.48
C ASN A 275 -20.94 0.38 28.56
N ARG A 276 -19.70 0.78 28.43
CA ARG A 276 -19.24 2.19 28.38
C ARG A 276 -18.04 2.34 27.45
N SER A 277 -17.75 3.56 27.03
CA SER A 277 -16.48 3.87 26.38
C SER A 277 -15.31 3.73 27.35
N LEU A 278 -14.09 3.66 26.82
CA LEU A 278 -12.88 3.72 27.63
C LEU A 278 -12.81 5.02 28.44
N THR A 279 -12.18 4.97 29.60
CA THR A 279 -11.74 6.16 30.33
C THR A 279 -10.47 6.74 29.68
N PRO A 280 -10.12 8.01 29.92
CA PRO A 280 -8.84 8.55 29.49
C PRO A 280 -7.64 7.73 29.99
N ARG A 281 -7.68 7.21 31.23
CA ARG A 281 -6.62 6.36 31.80
C ARG A 281 -6.49 5.01 31.08
N GLU A 282 -7.61 4.35 30.79
CA GLU A 282 -7.59 3.11 30.00
C GLU A 282 -6.98 3.34 28.61
N ALA A 283 -7.38 4.42 27.94
CA ALA A 283 -6.79 4.82 26.66
C ALA A 283 -5.29 5.15 26.79
N ALA A 284 -4.88 5.83 27.87
CA ALA A 284 -3.50 6.17 28.17
C ALA A 284 -2.62 4.92 28.37
N ARG A 285 -3.12 3.90 29.09
CA ARG A 285 -2.40 2.62 29.24
C ARG A 285 -2.29 1.85 27.93
N ILE A 286 -3.32 1.87 27.08
CA ILE A 286 -3.24 1.32 25.73
C ILE A 286 -2.17 2.06 24.90
N GLN A 287 -1.95 3.35 25.17
CA GLN A 287 -0.86 4.14 24.60
C GLN A 287 0.47 3.98 25.37
N THR A 288 0.52 3.12 26.40
CA THR A 288 1.70 2.88 27.26
C THR A 288 2.16 4.04 28.14
N PHE A 289 1.28 4.99 28.47
CA PHE A 289 1.58 5.97 29.52
C PHE A 289 1.53 5.30 30.88
N PRO A 290 2.46 5.61 31.81
CA PRO A 290 2.44 5.11 33.17
C PRO A 290 1.31 5.74 33.97
N ASP A 291 0.95 5.13 35.12
CA ASP A 291 -0.22 5.54 35.90
C ASP A 291 -0.06 6.87 36.64
N ASP A 292 1.17 7.23 36.96
CA ASP A 292 1.54 8.52 37.58
C ASP A 292 1.55 9.69 36.60
N PHE A 293 1.43 9.44 35.29
CA PHE A 293 1.33 10.49 34.30
C PHE A 293 -0.06 11.12 34.32
N ILE A 294 -0.17 12.41 34.59
CA ILE A 294 -1.43 13.12 34.79
C ILE A 294 -1.80 13.93 33.55
N PHE A 295 -3.00 13.72 33.02
CA PHE A 295 -3.58 14.54 31.96
C PHE A 295 -4.49 15.60 32.60
N GLU A 296 -4.16 16.87 32.46
CA GLU A 296 -4.91 17.98 32.96
C GLU A 296 -6.07 18.39 32.04
N GLY A 297 -7.00 19.20 32.59
CA GLY A 297 -8.18 19.67 31.89
C GLY A 297 -9.39 18.76 32.02
N ASP A 298 -10.45 19.12 31.31
CA ASP A 298 -11.69 18.33 31.27
C ASP A 298 -11.48 17.00 30.51
N ARG A 299 -12.45 16.10 30.62
CA ARG A 299 -12.40 14.80 29.95
C ARG A 299 -12.14 14.92 28.44
N ARG A 300 -12.73 15.92 27.77
CA ARG A 300 -12.55 16.14 26.34
C ARG A 300 -11.09 16.45 26.02
N SER A 301 -10.49 17.34 26.79
CA SER A 301 -9.08 17.70 26.67
C SER A 301 -8.15 16.50 26.91
N GLN A 302 -8.43 15.72 27.96
CA GLN A 302 -7.69 14.48 28.26
C GLN A 302 -7.76 13.47 27.10
N CYS A 303 -8.95 13.23 26.54
CA CYS A 303 -9.12 12.33 25.38
C CYS A 303 -8.40 12.83 24.12
N ILE A 304 -8.36 14.16 23.90
CA ILE A 304 -7.61 14.77 22.79
C ILE A 304 -6.11 14.57 22.98
N LEU A 305 -5.59 14.83 24.16
CA LEU A 305 -4.17 14.68 24.48
C LEU A 305 -3.70 13.24 24.32
N VAL A 306 -4.46 12.28 24.89
CA VAL A 306 -4.14 10.86 24.77
C VAL A 306 -4.20 10.40 23.31
N GLY A 307 -5.24 10.77 22.56
CA GLY A 307 -5.44 10.32 21.18
C GLY A 307 -4.40 10.86 20.21
N ASN A 308 -3.89 12.08 20.44
CA ASN A 308 -2.85 12.69 19.61
C ASN A 308 -1.44 12.18 19.94
N ALA A 309 -1.21 11.66 21.13
CA ALA A 309 0.11 11.31 21.60
C ALA A 309 0.78 10.20 20.76
N VAL A 310 2.09 10.29 20.63
CA VAL A 310 2.94 9.16 20.26
C VAL A 310 3.09 8.25 21.49
N PRO A 311 2.93 6.94 21.37
CA PRO A 311 3.09 6.03 22.50
C PRO A 311 4.49 6.13 23.13
N PRO A 312 4.60 6.37 24.44
CA PRO A 312 5.88 6.52 25.10
C PRO A 312 6.85 5.37 24.92
N LEU A 313 6.36 4.13 24.88
CA LEU A 313 7.23 2.95 24.66
C LEU A 313 7.87 2.96 23.28
N LEU A 314 7.11 3.28 22.23
CA LEU A 314 7.67 3.45 20.88
C LEU A 314 8.69 4.58 20.86
N SER A 315 8.36 5.70 21.51
CA SER A 315 9.24 6.86 21.61
C SER A 315 10.56 6.51 22.32
N ALA A 316 10.52 5.74 23.40
CA ALA A 316 11.72 5.31 24.14
C ALA A 316 12.64 4.43 23.26
N LYS A 317 12.08 3.48 22.52
CA LYS A 317 12.85 2.66 21.58
C LYS A 317 13.49 3.49 20.46
N LEU A 318 12.75 4.46 19.92
CA LEU A 318 13.26 5.40 18.93
C LEU A 318 14.38 6.28 19.52
N ALA A 319 14.18 6.82 20.71
CA ALA A 319 15.17 7.63 21.41
C ALA A 319 16.46 6.87 21.72
N GLU A 320 16.37 5.59 22.09
CA GLU A 320 17.53 4.72 22.27
C GLU A 320 18.34 4.58 20.98
N SER A 321 17.67 4.34 19.83
CA SER A 321 18.31 4.30 18.52
C SER A 321 18.99 5.64 18.17
N VAL A 322 18.31 6.77 18.40
CA VAL A 322 18.87 8.11 18.20
C VAL A 322 20.08 8.36 19.11
N SER A 323 20.01 7.94 20.38
CA SER A 323 21.14 8.07 21.34
C SER A 323 22.36 7.28 20.89
N ASN A 324 22.17 6.02 20.51
CA ASN A 324 23.25 5.16 20.05
C ASN A 324 23.86 5.68 18.75
N PHE A 325 23.04 6.16 17.85
CA PHE A 325 23.49 6.77 16.60
C PHE A 325 24.34 8.01 16.84
N ILE A 326 23.88 8.95 17.69
CA ILE A 326 24.64 10.19 18.00
C ILE A 326 25.98 9.86 18.69
N LYS A 327 25.98 8.88 19.62
CA LYS A 327 27.18 8.46 20.36
C LYS A 327 28.16 7.62 19.55
N GLY A 328 27.82 7.25 18.32
CA GLY A 328 28.69 6.40 17.50
C GLY A 328 28.73 4.94 17.93
N LYS A 329 27.82 4.50 18.79
CA LYS A 329 27.75 3.11 19.23
C LYS A 329 27.19 2.21 18.12
N LYS A 330 27.74 0.99 18.00
CA LYS A 330 27.12 -0.06 17.20
C LYS A 330 25.83 -0.52 17.90
N TYR A 331 24.72 -0.54 17.22
CA TYR A 331 23.45 -1.00 17.77
C TYR A 331 22.68 -1.83 16.74
N ASP A 332 21.87 -2.74 17.23
CA ASP A 332 21.01 -3.58 16.40
C ASP A 332 19.74 -2.77 16.03
N GLY A 333 19.40 -2.75 14.76
CA GLY A 333 18.27 -1.99 14.24
C GLY A 333 17.90 -2.45 12.84
N VAL A 334 16.75 -1.97 12.35
CA VAL A 334 16.26 -2.23 11.00
C VAL A 334 16.61 -1.06 10.07
N GLU A 335 16.91 -1.38 8.83
CA GLU A 335 17.17 -0.37 7.80
C GLU A 335 15.92 0.49 7.57
N PRO A 336 16.07 1.78 7.20
CA PRO A 336 14.94 2.65 6.87
C PRO A 336 14.16 2.12 5.66
N ASP A 337 12.85 2.40 5.60
CA ASP A 337 12.04 2.15 4.40
C ASP A 337 12.52 3.00 3.21
N GLY A 338 13.18 4.10 3.48
CA GLY A 338 13.87 4.93 2.49
C GLY A 338 14.73 6.01 3.12
N GLU A 339 15.63 6.54 2.31
CA GLU A 339 16.59 7.59 2.69
C GLU A 339 16.82 8.57 1.55
N ALA A 340 17.31 9.77 1.87
CA ALA A 340 17.73 10.79 0.93
C ALA A 340 18.93 11.54 1.50
N HIS A 341 19.90 11.89 0.66
CA HIS A 341 21.16 12.48 1.08
C HIS A 341 21.33 13.89 0.55
N VAL A 342 22.10 14.70 1.28
CA VAL A 342 22.40 16.09 0.90
C VAL A 342 23.04 16.14 -0.49
N GLY A 343 22.54 17.05 -1.33
CA GLY A 343 22.97 17.18 -2.73
C GLY A 343 22.11 16.42 -3.72
N GLU A 344 21.21 15.54 -3.26
CA GLU A 344 20.24 14.85 -4.10
C GLU A 344 18.92 15.64 -4.15
N ILE A 345 18.28 15.65 -5.32
CA ILE A 345 16.88 16.10 -5.43
C ILE A 345 16.01 14.89 -5.14
N PHE A 346 15.40 14.87 -3.96
CA PHE A 346 14.47 13.81 -3.61
C PHE A 346 13.19 13.95 -4.42
N SER A 347 12.89 12.93 -5.20
CA SER A 347 11.62 12.77 -5.91
C SER A 347 11.18 11.33 -5.79
N ARG A 348 9.97 11.11 -5.32
CA ARG A 348 9.36 9.76 -5.31
C ARG A 348 8.95 9.32 -6.70
N ARG A 349 8.97 10.25 -7.67
CA ARG A 349 8.79 9.96 -9.09
C ARG A 349 10.16 9.71 -9.69
N LYS A 350 10.44 8.45 -10.05
CA LYS A 350 11.64 8.00 -10.77
C LYS A 350 12.96 8.30 -10.03
N ASN A 351 13.27 7.56 -8.97
CA ASN A 351 14.67 7.41 -8.60
C ASN A 351 15.27 6.20 -9.33
N ASN A 352 15.73 6.45 -10.56
CA ASN A 352 16.79 5.70 -11.19
C ASN A 352 18.15 6.24 -10.71
N SER A 353 18.37 6.36 -9.41
CA SER A 353 19.71 6.65 -8.87
C SER A 353 20.23 5.42 -8.16
N ALA A 354 21.31 4.90 -8.68
CA ALA A 354 22.01 3.73 -8.18
C ALA A 354 22.43 3.91 -6.72
N LYS A 355 21.89 3.05 -5.81
CA LYS A 355 22.44 2.88 -4.46
C LYS A 355 23.78 2.13 -4.56
N PRO A 356 24.81 2.50 -3.75
CA PRO A 356 26.00 1.67 -3.63
C PRO A 356 25.60 0.36 -2.92
N GLY A 357 25.75 -0.77 -3.60
CA GLY A 357 25.44 -2.10 -3.07
C GLY A 357 24.26 -2.81 -3.72
N ARG A 358 23.70 -2.30 -4.83
CA ARG A 358 22.62 -2.95 -5.60
C ARG A 358 23.08 -4.28 -6.19
N VAL A 359 22.40 -5.33 -5.80
CA VAL A 359 22.40 -6.57 -6.57
C VAL A 359 21.77 -6.25 -7.92
N ASN A 360 22.56 -6.23 -8.98
CA ASN A 360 22.10 -6.00 -10.36
C ASN A 360 21.47 -7.28 -10.86
N LEU A 361 20.24 -7.58 -10.38
CA LEU A 361 19.52 -8.80 -10.73
C LEU A 361 19.21 -8.80 -12.23
N LYS A 362 19.74 -9.81 -12.94
CA LYS A 362 19.42 -10.07 -14.33
C LYS A 362 18.21 -10.97 -14.42
N PHE A 363 17.25 -10.61 -15.28
CA PHE A 363 16.07 -11.44 -15.48
C PHE A 363 15.85 -11.86 -16.93
N ALA A 364 15.08 -12.94 -17.08
CA ALA A 364 14.53 -13.38 -18.36
C ALA A 364 13.02 -13.56 -18.24
N ASP A 365 12.28 -13.26 -19.31
CA ASP A 365 10.82 -13.35 -19.41
C ASP A 365 10.44 -14.41 -20.44
N LEU A 366 9.96 -15.55 -19.97
CA LEU A 366 9.51 -16.66 -20.82
C LEU A 366 8.01 -16.58 -21.04
N PHE A 367 7.55 -16.79 -22.27
CA PHE A 367 6.18 -16.49 -22.68
C PHE A 367 5.84 -15.02 -22.48
N CYS A 368 6.78 -14.16 -22.89
CA CYS A 368 6.81 -12.74 -22.52
C CYS A 368 5.67 -11.91 -23.12
N GLY A 369 5.01 -12.39 -24.18
CA GLY A 369 4.04 -11.60 -24.90
C GLY A 369 4.66 -10.29 -25.41
N ALA A 370 3.97 -9.17 -25.23
CA ALA A 370 4.51 -7.85 -25.55
C ALA A 370 5.47 -7.28 -24.48
N GLY A 371 5.66 -7.96 -23.32
CA GLY A 371 6.63 -7.54 -22.31
C GLY A 371 6.03 -6.82 -21.08
N GLY A 372 4.79 -7.12 -20.69
CA GLY A 372 4.20 -6.46 -19.51
C GLY A 372 4.91 -6.80 -18.20
N PHE A 373 5.44 -8.02 -18.05
CA PHE A 373 6.28 -8.40 -16.93
C PHE A 373 7.63 -7.68 -16.98
N SER A 374 8.27 -7.70 -18.16
CA SER A 374 9.56 -7.06 -18.40
C SER A 374 9.51 -5.56 -18.14
N GLN A 375 8.50 -4.84 -18.63
CA GLN A 375 8.33 -3.41 -18.38
C GLN A 375 8.31 -3.08 -16.89
N GLY A 376 7.52 -3.82 -16.11
CA GLY A 376 7.47 -3.56 -14.68
C GLY A 376 8.76 -3.91 -13.94
N LEU A 377 9.46 -4.97 -14.31
CA LEU A 377 10.75 -5.32 -13.71
C LEU A 377 11.85 -4.30 -14.06
N GLU A 378 11.85 -3.76 -15.30
CA GLU A 378 12.73 -2.65 -15.68
C GLU A 378 12.41 -1.38 -14.92
N ASP A 379 11.12 -1.03 -14.77
CA ASP A 379 10.67 0.09 -13.94
C ASP A 379 11.10 -0.06 -12.47
N ALA A 380 11.25 -1.31 -11.99
CA ALA A 380 11.85 -1.62 -10.70
C ALA A 380 13.38 -1.53 -10.71
N GLY A 381 14.03 -1.36 -11.87
CA GLY A 381 15.47 -1.24 -12.07
C GLY A 381 16.21 -2.58 -12.06
N LEU A 382 15.57 -3.68 -12.42
CA LEU A 382 16.22 -4.94 -12.75
C LEU A 382 16.71 -4.89 -14.22
N LYS A 383 17.72 -5.68 -14.53
CA LYS A 383 18.27 -5.72 -15.90
C LYS A 383 17.70 -6.89 -16.68
N GLY A 384 16.96 -6.62 -17.72
CA GLY A 384 16.50 -7.65 -18.65
C GLY A 384 17.62 -8.21 -19.52
N VAL A 385 17.48 -9.47 -19.89
CA VAL A 385 18.47 -10.20 -20.69
C VAL A 385 17.82 -10.85 -21.90
N LEU A 386 16.64 -11.45 -21.71
CA LEU A 386 15.99 -12.23 -22.77
C LEU A 386 14.47 -12.24 -22.58
N GLY A 387 13.74 -11.99 -23.67
CA GLY A 387 12.35 -12.36 -23.84
C GLY A 387 12.19 -13.55 -24.77
N VAL A 388 11.24 -14.44 -24.54
CA VAL A 388 10.91 -15.56 -25.44
C VAL A 388 9.42 -15.68 -25.60
N ASP A 389 8.94 -15.66 -26.82
CA ASP A 389 7.55 -15.94 -27.19
C ASP A 389 7.47 -16.59 -28.56
N ASN A 390 6.36 -17.23 -28.91
CA ASN A 390 6.18 -17.85 -30.24
C ASN A 390 5.23 -17.05 -31.15
N ASP A 391 4.70 -15.91 -30.67
CA ASP A 391 3.88 -15.00 -31.48
C ASP A 391 4.73 -13.89 -32.10
N ASP A 392 4.79 -13.88 -33.44
CA ASP A 392 5.56 -12.91 -34.22
C ASP A 392 5.29 -11.46 -33.92
N HIS A 393 4.00 -11.09 -33.65
CA HIS A 393 3.62 -9.73 -33.38
C HIS A 393 3.99 -9.35 -31.94
N ALA A 394 3.89 -10.29 -31.01
CA ALA A 394 4.32 -10.10 -29.63
C ALA A 394 5.84 -9.88 -29.55
N VAL A 395 6.63 -10.72 -30.23
CA VAL A 395 8.09 -10.58 -30.32
C VAL A 395 8.51 -9.25 -30.95
N LYS A 396 7.81 -8.79 -32.01
CA LYS A 396 8.06 -7.47 -32.61
C LYS A 396 7.74 -6.33 -31.65
N ALA A 397 6.62 -6.41 -30.93
CA ALA A 397 6.26 -5.42 -29.91
C ALA A 397 7.28 -5.41 -28.76
N TYR A 398 7.72 -6.59 -28.31
CA TYR A 398 8.73 -6.72 -27.27
C TYR A 398 10.06 -6.03 -27.69
N LYS A 399 10.58 -6.35 -28.87
CA LYS A 399 11.83 -5.76 -29.40
C LYS A 399 11.77 -4.24 -29.52
N LEU A 400 10.60 -3.70 -29.85
CA LEU A 400 10.41 -2.26 -30.02
C LEU A 400 10.43 -1.50 -28.69
N ASN A 401 10.01 -2.14 -27.59
CA ASN A 401 9.88 -1.49 -26.29
C ASN A 401 11.01 -1.82 -25.29
N HIS A 402 11.86 -2.84 -25.62
CA HIS A 402 12.93 -3.34 -24.75
C HIS A 402 14.23 -3.48 -25.56
N ASP A 403 14.80 -2.34 -25.97
CA ASP A 403 15.97 -2.29 -26.86
C ASP A 403 17.22 -2.99 -26.31
N ASP A 404 17.38 -3.04 -24.99
CA ASP A 404 18.52 -3.66 -24.31
C ASP A 404 18.38 -5.18 -24.12
N HIS A 405 17.23 -5.76 -24.49
CA HIS A 405 16.96 -7.19 -24.36
C HIS A 405 17.09 -7.91 -25.69
N GLU A 406 17.63 -9.11 -25.65
CA GLU A 406 17.40 -10.04 -26.76
C GLU A 406 15.97 -10.60 -26.69
N CYS A 407 15.33 -10.79 -27.82
CA CYS A 407 14.03 -11.45 -27.89
C CYS A 407 14.01 -12.50 -28.99
N LEU A 408 13.69 -13.73 -28.60
CA LEU A 408 13.66 -14.89 -29.48
C LEU A 408 12.24 -15.31 -29.80
N ASN A 409 11.97 -15.53 -31.10
CA ASN A 409 10.73 -16.15 -31.56
C ASN A 409 10.89 -17.67 -31.55
N LEU A 410 10.53 -18.32 -30.44
CA LEU A 410 10.71 -19.75 -30.24
C LEU A 410 9.50 -20.40 -29.56
N ASP A 411 9.08 -21.55 -30.07
CA ASP A 411 8.13 -22.42 -29.38
C ASP A 411 8.83 -23.24 -28.30
N LEU A 412 8.54 -22.96 -27.05
CA LEU A 412 9.10 -23.65 -25.89
C LEU A 412 8.49 -25.05 -25.64
N ALA A 413 7.55 -25.51 -26.47
CA ALA A 413 7.15 -26.92 -26.49
C ALA A 413 8.29 -27.83 -26.98
N SER A 414 9.19 -27.30 -27.83
CA SER A 414 10.37 -28.01 -28.33
C SER A 414 11.43 -28.16 -27.24
N LEU A 415 11.89 -29.41 -27.01
CA LEU A 415 12.99 -29.71 -26.08
C LEU A 415 14.32 -29.09 -26.55
N GLU A 416 14.54 -28.97 -27.85
CA GLU A 416 15.71 -28.33 -28.44
C GLU A 416 15.72 -26.83 -28.11
N ASN A 417 14.58 -26.14 -28.28
CA ASN A 417 14.44 -24.74 -27.94
C ASN A 417 14.62 -24.49 -26.43
N GLN A 418 14.07 -25.39 -25.57
CA GLN A 418 14.32 -25.34 -24.13
C GLN A 418 15.81 -25.45 -23.79
N LYS A 419 16.56 -26.34 -24.48
CA LYS A 419 18.00 -26.50 -24.31
C LYS A 419 18.74 -25.24 -24.73
N THR A 420 18.47 -24.71 -25.91
CA THR A 420 19.07 -23.47 -26.45
C THR A 420 18.88 -22.29 -25.51
N VAL A 421 17.64 -22.06 -25.06
CA VAL A 421 17.30 -21.00 -24.10
C VAL A 421 18.03 -21.22 -22.78
N SER A 422 18.04 -22.44 -22.26
CA SER A 422 18.72 -22.75 -20.98
C SER A 422 20.22 -22.48 -21.04
N GLU A 423 20.89 -22.84 -22.11
CA GLU A 423 22.32 -22.61 -22.32
C GLU A 423 22.63 -21.11 -22.43
N TYR A 424 21.81 -20.37 -23.17
CA TYR A 424 21.92 -18.92 -23.28
C TYR A 424 21.80 -18.24 -21.94
N LEU A 425 20.75 -18.55 -21.14
CA LEU A 425 20.51 -17.96 -19.84
C LEU A 425 21.61 -18.28 -18.82
N LYS A 426 22.18 -19.50 -18.85
CA LYS A 426 23.34 -19.85 -18.02
C LYS A 426 24.55 -18.98 -18.35
N LYS A 427 24.85 -18.82 -19.64
CA LYS A 427 25.98 -18.00 -20.13
C LYS A 427 25.83 -16.54 -19.70
N LYS A 428 24.62 -16.02 -19.66
CA LYS A 428 24.32 -14.64 -19.25
C LYS A 428 24.28 -14.44 -17.73
N GLY A 429 24.21 -15.52 -16.93
CA GLY A 429 24.14 -15.48 -15.49
C GLY A 429 22.85 -14.83 -15.00
N VAL A 430 21.69 -15.39 -15.40
CA VAL A 430 20.37 -14.86 -15.04
C VAL A 430 20.01 -15.29 -13.62
N ASP A 431 19.58 -14.32 -12.80
CA ASP A 431 19.21 -14.51 -11.39
C ASP A 431 17.73 -14.82 -11.19
N LEU A 432 16.87 -14.24 -12.04
CA LEU A 432 15.42 -14.32 -11.98
C LEU A 432 14.88 -14.79 -13.33
N ILE A 433 14.01 -15.79 -13.33
CA ILE A 433 13.20 -16.13 -14.50
C ILE A 433 11.73 -15.89 -14.16
N VAL A 434 11.07 -15.06 -14.96
CA VAL A 434 9.63 -14.84 -14.89
C VAL A 434 8.94 -15.45 -16.09
N GLY A 435 7.62 -15.67 -16.01
CA GLY A 435 6.85 -16.09 -17.17
C GLY A 435 5.42 -16.47 -16.87
N GLY A 436 4.59 -16.35 -17.91
CA GLY A 436 3.18 -16.74 -17.88
C GLY A 436 2.90 -17.87 -18.88
N PRO A 437 3.34 -19.13 -18.63
CA PRO A 437 3.08 -20.22 -19.55
C PRO A 437 1.59 -20.40 -19.79
N PRO A 438 1.12 -20.50 -21.06
CA PRO A 438 -0.29 -20.55 -21.37
C PRO A 438 -0.97 -21.80 -20.79
N CYS A 439 -2.15 -21.58 -20.21
CA CYS A 439 -2.97 -22.61 -19.56
C CYS A 439 -4.43 -22.47 -20.01
N GLN A 440 -4.66 -22.56 -21.33
CA GLN A 440 -5.97 -22.29 -21.92
C GLN A 440 -7.05 -23.31 -21.55
N GLY A 441 -6.69 -24.52 -21.22
CA GLY A 441 -7.61 -25.56 -20.77
C GLY A 441 -8.31 -25.28 -19.41
N PHE A 442 -7.72 -24.39 -18.58
CA PHE A 442 -8.20 -24.12 -17.22
C PHE A 442 -8.85 -22.73 -17.06
N SER A 443 -8.82 -21.87 -18.11
CA SER A 443 -9.48 -20.57 -18.02
C SER A 443 -11.02 -20.70 -18.16
N MET A 444 -11.78 -19.86 -17.43
CA MET A 444 -13.25 -19.83 -17.58
C MET A 444 -13.69 -19.47 -19.02
N PHE A 445 -12.89 -18.68 -19.74
CA PHE A 445 -13.14 -18.34 -21.15
C PHE A 445 -12.77 -19.49 -22.09
N GLY A 446 -11.68 -20.22 -21.80
CA GLY A 446 -11.32 -21.43 -22.54
C GLY A 446 -12.41 -22.48 -22.44
N LYS A 447 -12.91 -22.76 -21.24
CA LYS A 447 -14.03 -23.71 -21.04
C LYS A 447 -15.31 -23.32 -21.80
N ARG A 448 -15.65 -22.03 -21.90
CA ARG A 448 -16.84 -21.55 -22.64
C ARG A 448 -16.69 -21.58 -24.16
N ARG A 449 -15.46 -21.43 -24.68
CA ARG A 449 -15.19 -21.46 -26.13
C ARG A 449 -15.33 -22.86 -26.69
N PHE A 450 -15.14 -23.90 -25.88
CA PHE A 450 -15.17 -25.31 -26.27
C PHE A 450 -16.47 -26.04 -25.91
N VAL A 451 -17.44 -25.38 -25.25
CA VAL A 451 -18.74 -25.99 -24.92
C VAL A 451 -19.51 -26.44 -26.19
N ASN A 452 -19.21 -25.85 -27.34
CA ASN A 452 -19.86 -26.18 -28.62
C ASN A 452 -19.00 -27.06 -29.54
N THR A 453 -17.79 -27.50 -29.12
CA THR A 453 -16.95 -28.39 -29.90
C THR A 453 -17.07 -29.82 -29.33
N LYS A 454 -17.84 -30.66 -29.99
CA LYS A 454 -17.91 -32.10 -29.67
C LYS A 454 -16.50 -32.69 -29.74
N ASN A 455 -16.04 -33.37 -28.66
CA ASN A 455 -14.76 -34.10 -28.54
C ASN A 455 -13.50 -33.29 -28.15
N HIS A 456 -13.57 -32.17 -27.45
CA HIS A 456 -12.36 -31.58 -26.88
C HIS A 456 -12.16 -32.03 -25.41
N ASP A 457 -11.26 -32.97 -25.18
CA ASP A 457 -10.83 -33.37 -23.85
C ASP A 457 -9.79 -32.38 -23.30
N VAL A 458 -10.18 -31.59 -22.29
CA VAL A 458 -9.34 -30.64 -21.60
C VAL A 458 -8.11 -31.32 -20.96
N LYS A 459 -8.17 -32.63 -20.70
CA LYS A 459 -7.08 -33.41 -20.08
C LYS A 459 -5.93 -33.71 -21.05
N SER A 460 -6.17 -33.69 -22.36
CA SER A 460 -5.19 -34.01 -23.41
C SER A 460 -4.66 -32.78 -24.16
N ASP A 461 -4.93 -31.56 -23.69
CA ASP A 461 -4.46 -30.34 -24.35
C ASP A 461 -2.94 -30.18 -24.16
N LYS A 462 -2.18 -30.37 -25.28
CA LYS A 462 -0.71 -30.25 -25.33
C LYS A 462 -0.17 -28.92 -24.78
N ARG A 463 -1.00 -27.87 -24.70
CA ARG A 463 -0.61 -26.56 -24.10
C ARG A 463 -0.43 -26.61 -22.59
N ASN A 464 -0.93 -27.63 -21.92
CA ASN A 464 -0.68 -27.85 -20.49
C ASN A 464 0.78 -28.29 -20.25
N ASP A 465 1.48 -28.81 -21.27
CA ASP A 465 2.87 -29.20 -21.17
C ASP A 465 3.83 -28.01 -21.11
N LEU A 466 3.38 -26.80 -21.49
CA LEU A 466 4.20 -25.58 -21.46
C LEU A 466 4.54 -25.10 -20.04
N VAL A 467 3.74 -25.45 -19.03
CA VAL A 467 4.08 -25.23 -17.62
C VAL A 467 5.31 -26.09 -17.24
N PHE A 468 5.37 -27.33 -17.72
CA PHE A 468 6.54 -28.20 -17.50
C PHE A 468 7.74 -27.79 -18.37
N ALA A 469 7.51 -27.20 -19.55
CA ALA A 469 8.58 -26.59 -20.34
C ALA A 469 9.25 -25.44 -19.58
N TYR A 470 8.44 -24.54 -18.96
CA TYR A 470 8.92 -23.51 -18.05
C TYR A 470 9.72 -24.11 -16.88
N ALA A 471 9.16 -25.13 -16.21
CA ALA A 471 9.79 -25.78 -15.06
C ALA A 471 11.12 -26.47 -15.44
N ASN A 472 11.20 -27.06 -16.62
CA ASN A 472 12.45 -27.68 -17.15
C ASN A 472 13.54 -26.65 -17.38
N ILE A 473 13.21 -25.48 -17.92
CA ILE A 473 14.18 -24.38 -18.09
C ILE A 473 14.68 -23.93 -16.72
N ILE A 474 13.80 -23.75 -15.71
CA ILE A 474 14.21 -23.43 -14.33
C ILE A 474 15.15 -24.49 -13.75
N LYS A 475 14.81 -25.78 -13.91
CA LYS A 475 15.67 -26.93 -13.50
C LYS A 475 17.05 -26.86 -14.14
N ASN A 476 17.12 -26.52 -15.42
CA ASN A 476 18.37 -26.49 -16.16
C ASN A 476 19.21 -25.27 -15.84
N VAL A 477 18.62 -24.06 -15.81
CA VAL A 477 19.31 -22.78 -15.55
C VAL A 477 19.69 -22.61 -14.08
N LYS A 478 18.84 -23.07 -13.18
CA LYS A 478 19.00 -22.94 -11.72
C LYS A 478 19.12 -21.47 -11.24
N PRO A 479 18.21 -20.56 -11.66
CA PRO A 479 18.24 -19.18 -11.19
C PRO A 479 18.04 -19.11 -9.66
N ASN A 480 18.38 -17.98 -9.02
CA ASN A 480 18.12 -17.77 -7.60
C ASN A 480 16.63 -17.65 -7.29
N TRP A 481 15.89 -17.06 -8.24
CA TRP A 481 14.46 -16.78 -8.14
C TRP A 481 13.72 -17.16 -9.41
N PHE A 482 12.46 -17.58 -9.25
CA PHE A 482 11.55 -17.65 -10.39
C PHE A 482 10.14 -17.21 -9.98
N ILE A 483 9.38 -16.68 -10.94
CA ILE A 483 7.99 -16.29 -10.77
C ILE A 483 7.17 -16.83 -11.95
N MET A 484 6.24 -17.71 -11.66
CA MET A 484 5.30 -18.23 -12.66
C MET A 484 3.92 -17.62 -12.42
N GLU A 485 3.40 -16.94 -13.42
CA GLU A 485 2.03 -16.39 -13.42
C GLU A 485 1.08 -17.35 -14.12
N ASN A 486 -0.17 -17.37 -13.65
CA ASN A 486 -1.26 -18.05 -14.35
C ASN A 486 -2.65 -17.54 -13.91
N VAL A 487 -3.68 -18.06 -14.52
CA VAL A 487 -5.06 -17.82 -14.08
C VAL A 487 -5.39 -18.65 -12.83
N PRO A 488 -6.27 -18.15 -11.91
CA PRO A 488 -6.61 -18.86 -10.67
C PRO A 488 -7.18 -20.28 -10.90
N GLY A 489 -7.76 -20.54 -12.07
CA GLY A 489 -8.30 -21.86 -12.43
C GLY A 489 -7.28 -23.00 -12.42
N ILE A 490 -5.98 -22.70 -12.47
CA ILE A 490 -4.91 -23.72 -12.37
C ILE A 490 -4.95 -24.46 -11.00
N MET A 491 -5.43 -23.78 -9.94
CA MET A 491 -5.52 -24.36 -8.60
C MET A 491 -6.52 -25.54 -8.52
N SER A 492 -7.58 -25.52 -9.33
CA SER A 492 -8.59 -26.58 -9.39
C SER A 492 -8.38 -27.55 -10.53
N ALA A 493 -7.29 -27.44 -11.26
CA ALA A 493 -6.97 -28.33 -12.36
C ALA A 493 -6.70 -29.75 -11.86
N ARG A 494 -7.38 -30.76 -12.46
CA ARG A 494 -7.32 -32.15 -12.02
C ARG A 494 -7.55 -32.31 -10.50
N ASP A 495 -8.56 -31.60 -9.97
CA ASP A 495 -8.90 -31.60 -8.54
C ASP A 495 -7.73 -31.22 -7.60
N GLY A 496 -6.85 -30.34 -8.07
CA GLY A 496 -5.66 -29.86 -7.34
C GLY A 496 -4.39 -30.68 -7.60
N ALA A 497 -4.48 -31.87 -8.17
CA ALA A 497 -3.32 -32.74 -8.39
C ALA A 497 -2.25 -32.10 -9.32
N TYR A 498 -2.68 -31.24 -10.26
CA TYR A 498 -1.76 -30.57 -11.18
C TYR A 498 -0.80 -29.61 -10.48
N ILE A 499 -1.29 -28.83 -9.54
CA ILE A 499 -0.45 -27.89 -8.79
C ILE A 499 0.48 -28.62 -7.80
N ASP A 500 0.02 -29.74 -7.24
CA ASP A 500 0.85 -30.57 -6.38
C ASP A 500 2.01 -31.21 -7.15
N GLU A 501 1.77 -31.63 -8.39
CA GLU A 501 2.82 -32.15 -9.30
C GLU A 501 3.87 -31.09 -9.59
N ILE A 502 3.46 -29.87 -9.90
CA ILE A 502 4.35 -28.72 -10.13
C ILE A 502 5.18 -28.43 -8.87
N ARG A 503 4.56 -28.39 -7.69
CA ARG A 503 5.27 -28.15 -6.42
C ARG A 503 6.27 -29.23 -6.10
N LYS A 504 5.90 -30.51 -6.28
CA LYS A 504 6.80 -31.66 -6.10
C LYS A 504 7.99 -31.58 -7.03
N PHE A 505 7.78 -31.16 -8.32
CA PHE A 505 8.86 -30.96 -9.27
C PHE A 505 9.86 -29.93 -8.77
N PHE A 506 9.42 -28.76 -8.31
CA PHE A 506 10.30 -27.70 -7.81
C PHE A 506 11.00 -28.08 -6.51
N THR A 507 10.31 -28.75 -5.57
CA THR A 507 10.90 -29.24 -4.31
C THR A 507 12.01 -30.27 -4.59
N LYS A 508 11.80 -31.20 -5.54
CA LYS A 508 12.82 -32.17 -5.98
C LYS A 508 14.07 -31.46 -6.57
N ASN A 509 13.89 -30.28 -7.14
CA ASN A 509 14.96 -29.46 -7.71
C ASN A 509 15.50 -28.40 -6.71
N LYS A 510 15.25 -28.59 -5.40
CA LYS A 510 15.77 -27.77 -4.29
C LYS A 510 15.24 -26.32 -4.27
N TYR A 511 14.03 -26.08 -4.81
CA TYR A 511 13.35 -24.81 -4.67
C TYR A 511 12.32 -24.86 -3.54
N ARG A 512 12.34 -23.86 -2.67
CA ARG A 512 11.21 -23.52 -1.80
C ARG A 512 10.23 -22.67 -2.60
N THR A 513 8.94 -23.02 -2.54
CA THR A 513 7.89 -22.34 -3.31
C THR A 513 6.76 -21.87 -2.43
N GLU A 514 6.22 -20.70 -2.76
CA GLU A 514 4.99 -20.17 -2.16
C GLU A 514 4.00 -19.80 -3.25
N ILE A 515 2.71 -19.94 -2.94
CA ILE A 515 1.61 -19.63 -3.85
C ILE A 515 0.74 -18.54 -3.25
N LYS A 516 0.38 -17.55 -4.08
CA LYS A 516 -0.67 -16.58 -3.75
C LYS A 516 -1.56 -16.31 -4.95
N ILE A 517 -2.84 -16.09 -4.69
CA ILE A 517 -3.74 -15.45 -5.65
C ILE A 517 -3.75 -13.97 -5.32
N ILE A 518 -3.24 -13.16 -6.23
CA ILE A 518 -3.23 -11.71 -6.10
C ILE A 518 -4.32 -11.09 -6.98
N ASN A 519 -4.92 -9.99 -6.52
CA ASN A 519 -5.79 -9.16 -7.34
C ASN A 519 -5.05 -7.87 -7.68
N ALA A 520 -4.84 -7.57 -8.94
CA ALA A 520 -4.07 -6.42 -9.39
C ALA A 520 -4.62 -5.08 -8.84
N ALA A 521 -5.94 -4.99 -8.60
CA ALA A 521 -6.55 -3.82 -8.00
C ALA A 521 -6.00 -3.50 -6.60
N ASP A 522 -5.62 -4.55 -5.83
CA ASP A 522 -5.06 -4.39 -4.48
C ASP A 522 -3.66 -3.74 -4.49
N TYR A 523 -3.06 -3.63 -5.68
CA TYR A 523 -1.74 -3.05 -5.93
C TYR A 523 -1.79 -1.74 -6.74
N GLY A 524 -2.98 -1.17 -6.93
CA GLY A 524 -3.18 0.13 -7.58
C GLY A 524 -3.42 0.08 -9.09
N VAL A 525 -3.62 -1.09 -9.65
CA VAL A 525 -4.08 -1.24 -11.05
C VAL A 525 -5.59 -0.96 -11.08
N PRO A 526 -6.12 -0.10 -11.97
CA PRO A 526 -7.55 0.19 -12.04
C PRO A 526 -8.35 -0.95 -12.70
N GLN A 527 -8.04 -2.19 -12.29
CA GLN A 527 -8.62 -3.41 -12.86
C GLN A 527 -8.68 -4.53 -11.81
N LYS A 528 -9.85 -5.13 -11.63
CA LYS A 528 -10.01 -6.39 -10.89
C LYS A 528 -9.53 -7.55 -11.74
N ARG A 529 -8.24 -7.91 -11.57
CA ARG A 529 -7.55 -8.98 -12.28
C ARG A 529 -6.89 -9.92 -11.30
N LYS A 530 -7.53 -11.04 -11.02
CA LYS A 530 -6.97 -12.09 -10.14
C LYS A 530 -6.00 -12.96 -10.91
N ARG A 531 -4.81 -13.18 -10.33
CA ARG A 531 -3.76 -14.02 -10.90
C ARG A 531 -3.17 -14.94 -9.85
N PHE A 532 -2.95 -16.18 -10.27
CA PHE A 532 -2.15 -17.15 -9.54
C PHE A 532 -0.68 -16.80 -9.74
N ILE A 533 0.07 -16.73 -8.66
CA ILE A 533 1.53 -16.54 -8.68
C ILE A 533 2.17 -17.67 -7.88
N LEU A 534 3.03 -18.42 -8.53
CA LEU A 534 3.96 -19.35 -7.89
C LEU A 534 5.34 -18.68 -7.85
N PHE A 535 5.80 -18.34 -6.67
CA PHE A 535 7.09 -17.73 -6.44
C PHE A 535 8.04 -18.77 -5.84
N GLY A 536 9.22 -18.97 -6.41
CA GLY A 536 10.19 -19.93 -5.94
C GLY A 536 11.59 -19.36 -5.78
N THR A 537 12.30 -19.90 -4.77
CA THR A 537 13.70 -19.55 -4.49
C THR A 537 14.49 -20.77 -4.04
N LYS A 538 15.78 -20.79 -4.37
CA LYS A 538 16.76 -21.73 -3.82
C LYS A 538 17.69 -21.10 -2.79
N THR A 539 17.47 -19.81 -2.47
CA THR A 539 18.21 -19.09 -1.42
C THR A 539 17.54 -19.26 -0.06
N ASP A 540 18.26 -18.95 1.02
CA ASP A 540 17.72 -18.97 2.39
C ASP A 540 16.83 -17.74 2.71
N LEU A 541 16.78 -16.76 1.80
CA LEU A 541 15.96 -15.56 1.95
C LEU A 541 14.48 -15.88 1.89
N THR A 542 13.68 -15.21 2.72
CA THR A 542 12.20 -15.30 2.65
C THR A 542 11.69 -14.75 1.32
N ILE A 543 10.64 -15.37 0.77
CA ILE A 543 10.01 -14.86 -0.46
C ILE A 543 9.37 -13.50 -0.18
N PRO A 544 9.81 -12.43 -0.88
CA PRO A 544 9.49 -11.04 -0.52
C PRO A 544 8.15 -10.60 -1.13
N TRP A 545 7.04 -11.18 -0.67
CA TRP A 545 5.71 -10.84 -1.18
C TRP A 545 5.38 -9.36 -0.98
N PRO A 546 4.88 -8.67 -2.00
CA PRO A 546 4.38 -7.32 -1.85
C PRO A 546 3.11 -7.31 -0.97
N LYS A 547 2.95 -6.25 -0.17
CA LYS A 547 1.74 -6.06 0.64
C LYS A 547 0.70 -5.27 -0.16
N PRO A 548 -0.59 -5.66 -0.15
CA PRO A 548 -1.66 -4.86 -0.73
C PRO A 548 -1.70 -3.44 -0.15
N LYS A 549 -1.94 -2.45 -1.01
CA LYS A 549 -2.09 -1.04 -0.61
C LYS A 549 -3.49 -0.50 -0.87
N PHE A 550 -4.26 -1.14 -1.75
CA PHE A 550 -5.58 -0.73 -2.19
C PHE A 550 -6.61 -1.81 -1.85
N PHE A 551 -7.85 -1.42 -1.54
CA PHE A 551 -8.88 -2.34 -1.04
C PHE A 551 -10.25 -1.99 -1.63
N GLU A 552 -11.10 -2.99 -1.86
CA GLU A 552 -12.46 -2.79 -2.40
C GLU A 552 -13.40 -2.15 -1.38
N ASN A 553 -13.28 -2.56 -0.11
CA ASN A 553 -13.98 -1.98 1.03
C ASN A 553 -12.93 -1.50 2.02
N PRO A 554 -12.29 -0.35 1.75
CA PRO A 554 -11.18 0.11 2.56
C PRO A 554 -11.66 0.50 3.97
N GLU A 555 -10.89 0.12 4.97
CA GLU A 555 -10.97 0.78 6.27
C GLU A 555 -10.49 2.23 6.13
N SER A 556 -10.81 3.08 7.11
CA SER A 556 -10.52 4.53 7.05
C SER A 556 -9.05 4.91 6.78
N TRP A 557 -8.13 3.97 6.96
CA TRP A 557 -6.69 4.12 6.76
C TRP A 557 -6.16 3.43 5.48
N GLN A 558 -6.99 2.67 4.79
CA GLN A 558 -6.66 1.97 3.54
C GLN A 558 -7.03 2.84 2.33
N GLN A 559 -6.37 2.59 1.21
CA GLN A 559 -6.71 3.24 -0.06
C GLN A 559 -7.80 2.43 -0.77
N GLU A 560 -8.78 3.13 -1.31
CA GLU A 560 -9.75 2.52 -2.20
C GLU A 560 -9.09 2.10 -3.52
N HIS A 561 -9.62 1.05 -4.15
CA HIS A 561 -9.16 0.66 -5.48
C HIS A 561 -9.19 1.84 -6.45
N ARG A 562 -8.14 1.97 -7.25
CA ARG A 562 -8.10 2.97 -8.32
C ARG A 562 -9.21 2.70 -9.34
N VAL A 563 -9.75 3.77 -9.90
CA VAL A 563 -10.92 3.70 -10.78
C VAL A 563 -10.55 3.99 -12.24
N VAL A 564 -11.36 3.48 -13.16
CA VAL A 564 -11.15 3.63 -14.61
C VAL A 564 -11.07 5.11 -15.03
N GLY A 565 -11.88 5.98 -14.42
CA GLY A 565 -11.89 7.41 -14.74
C GLY A 565 -10.56 8.10 -14.53
N GLU A 566 -9.74 7.67 -13.55
CA GLU A 566 -8.42 8.25 -13.28
C GLU A 566 -7.43 8.10 -14.46
N VAL A 567 -7.60 7.07 -15.27
CA VAL A 567 -6.66 6.72 -16.35
C VAL A 567 -7.22 6.97 -17.76
N LEU A 568 -8.52 7.22 -17.89
CA LEU A 568 -9.16 7.40 -19.20
C LEU A 568 -9.70 8.80 -19.47
N ASN A 569 -9.92 9.65 -18.44
CA ASN A 569 -10.63 10.91 -18.60
C ASN A 569 -9.99 11.85 -19.64
N ASP A 570 -8.67 11.91 -19.69
CA ASP A 570 -7.92 12.73 -20.64
C ASP A 570 -7.96 12.16 -22.07
N LEU A 571 -7.99 10.81 -22.21
CA LEU A 571 -8.07 10.13 -23.51
C LEU A 571 -9.45 10.22 -24.17
N SER A 572 -10.47 10.57 -23.41
CA SER A 572 -11.85 10.71 -23.94
C SER A 572 -12.01 11.90 -24.90
N ASN A 573 -11.04 12.80 -24.94
CA ASN A 573 -11.06 13.95 -25.84
C ASN A 573 -10.64 13.55 -27.28
N LYS A 574 -11.41 13.98 -28.28
CA LYS A 574 -11.10 13.72 -29.70
C LYS A 574 -9.72 14.22 -30.12
N SER A 575 -9.20 15.29 -29.51
CA SER A 575 -7.87 15.84 -29.79
C SER A 575 -6.70 14.91 -29.41
N THR A 576 -6.95 13.86 -28.64
CA THR A 576 -5.93 12.88 -28.23
C THR A 576 -5.80 11.71 -29.20
N ILE A 577 -6.77 11.54 -30.10
CA ILE A 577 -6.75 10.47 -31.11
C ILE A 577 -5.55 10.69 -32.04
N GLY A 578 -4.73 9.64 -32.18
CA GLY A 578 -3.48 9.70 -32.97
C GLY A 578 -2.31 10.37 -32.25
N LYS A 579 -2.53 11.07 -31.14
CA LYS A 579 -1.45 11.68 -30.33
C LYS A 579 -0.65 10.65 -29.54
N TYR A 580 -1.34 9.63 -29.04
CA TYR A 580 -0.73 8.51 -28.32
C TYR A 580 -0.66 7.27 -29.20
N LYS A 581 0.40 6.47 -29.06
CA LYS A 581 0.55 5.19 -29.76
C LYS A 581 -0.64 4.27 -29.45
N ASN A 582 -1.18 3.61 -30.48
CA ASN A 582 -2.32 2.69 -30.39
C ASN A 582 -3.65 3.33 -29.89
N HIS A 583 -3.78 4.68 -29.92
CA HIS A 583 -5.01 5.39 -29.57
C HIS A 583 -5.80 5.71 -30.83
N LEU A 584 -6.32 4.68 -31.50
CA LEU A 584 -7.17 4.76 -32.68
C LEU A 584 -8.59 4.31 -32.32
N VAL A 585 -9.59 5.06 -32.73
CA VAL A 585 -10.99 4.74 -32.46
C VAL A 585 -11.38 3.47 -33.21
N PRO A 586 -11.90 2.43 -32.50
CA PRO A 586 -12.42 1.25 -33.16
C PRO A 586 -13.60 1.56 -34.07
N SER A 587 -13.57 1.00 -35.27
CA SER A 587 -14.74 1.12 -36.21
C SER A 587 -15.83 0.13 -35.82
N HIS A 588 -17.03 0.61 -35.64
CA HIS A 588 -18.22 -0.20 -35.36
C HIS A 588 -19.30 0.06 -36.40
N SER A 589 -20.07 -0.96 -36.75
CA SER A 589 -21.26 -0.74 -37.59
C SER A 589 -22.28 0.18 -36.88
N LYS A 590 -23.09 0.90 -37.64
CA LYS A 590 -24.13 1.80 -37.10
C LYS A 590 -25.03 1.10 -36.07
N ILE A 591 -25.40 -0.17 -36.34
CA ILE A 591 -26.19 -1.00 -35.42
C ILE A 591 -25.48 -1.25 -34.10
N VAL A 592 -24.19 -1.58 -34.15
CA VAL A 592 -23.37 -1.85 -32.91
C VAL A 592 -23.22 -0.58 -32.09
N SER A 593 -22.89 0.56 -32.71
CA SER A 593 -22.78 1.84 -32.01
C SER A 593 -24.12 2.24 -31.38
N LYS A 594 -25.25 2.04 -32.11
CA LYS A 594 -26.59 2.30 -31.57
C LYS A 594 -26.95 1.37 -30.41
N ARG A 595 -26.50 0.12 -30.40
CA ARG A 595 -26.63 -0.77 -29.22
C ARG A 595 -25.87 -0.24 -28.01
N PHE A 596 -24.67 0.30 -28.20
CA PHE A 596 -23.88 0.84 -27.09
C PHE A 596 -24.58 2.01 -26.40
N SER A 597 -25.31 2.87 -27.13
CA SER A 597 -26.05 4.00 -26.52
C SER A 597 -27.18 3.57 -25.56
N TYR A 598 -27.66 2.34 -25.65
CA TYR A 598 -28.65 1.78 -24.71
C TYR A 598 -27.99 1.21 -23.41
N ILE A 599 -26.64 1.14 -23.34
CA ILE A 599 -25.97 0.59 -22.16
C ILE A 599 -25.61 1.74 -21.22
N LYS A 600 -26.26 1.80 -20.06
CA LYS A 600 -25.94 2.79 -19.04
C LYS A 600 -24.55 2.52 -18.41
N GLU A 601 -23.90 3.56 -17.90
CA GLU A 601 -22.60 3.47 -17.26
C GLU A 601 -22.61 2.41 -16.14
N GLY A 602 -21.61 1.52 -16.14
CA GLY A 602 -21.48 0.42 -15.19
C GLY A 602 -22.36 -0.79 -15.43
N GLN A 603 -23.22 -0.76 -16.44
CA GLN A 603 -24.22 -1.82 -16.72
C GLN A 603 -23.83 -2.70 -17.90
N LYS A 604 -24.46 -3.86 -17.96
CA LYS A 604 -24.49 -4.74 -19.11
C LYS A 604 -25.68 -4.37 -19.99
N MET A 605 -25.58 -4.68 -21.29
CA MET A 605 -26.70 -4.56 -22.19
C MET A 605 -27.85 -5.48 -21.75
N ASP A 606 -29.01 -4.91 -21.59
CA ASP A 606 -30.25 -5.63 -21.42
C ASP A 606 -30.89 -5.83 -22.79
N ILE A 607 -30.94 -7.08 -23.27
CA ILE A 607 -31.40 -7.42 -24.60
C ILE A 607 -32.93 -7.22 -24.71
N ASP A 608 -33.67 -7.42 -23.62
CA ASP A 608 -35.12 -7.33 -23.60
C ASP A 608 -35.56 -5.89 -23.69
N SER A 609 -34.77 -4.94 -23.21
CA SER A 609 -35.04 -3.49 -23.30
C SER A 609 -34.68 -2.87 -24.66
N LEU A 610 -34.02 -3.61 -25.55
CA LEU A 610 -33.65 -3.10 -26.88
C LEU A 610 -34.85 -3.05 -27.83
N PRO A 611 -34.91 -2.01 -28.72
CA PRO A 611 -35.78 -2.02 -29.86
C PRO A 611 -35.62 -3.28 -30.73
N ASN A 612 -36.68 -3.75 -31.37
CA ASN A 612 -36.65 -5.01 -32.11
C ASN A 612 -35.60 -5.05 -33.23
N ASP A 613 -35.34 -3.92 -33.90
CA ASP A 613 -34.30 -3.75 -34.93
C ASP A 613 -32.87 -3.85 -34.40
N LEU A 614 -32.71 -3.68 -33.10
CA LEU A 614 -31.42 -3.76 -32.39
C LEU A 614 -31.24 -5.08 -31.66
N LYS A 615 -32.25 -5.91 -31.49
CA LYS A 615 -32.14 -7.21 -30.82
C LYS A 615 -31.16 -8.11 -31.58
N ILE A 616 -30.40 -8.87 -30.82
CA ILE A 616 -29.40 -9.81 -31.36
C ILE A 616 -30.11 -11.17 -31.43
N GLY A 617 -30.43 -11.60 -32.63
CA GLY A 617 -30.96 -12.92 -32.88
C GLY A 617 -30.06 -13.77 -33.75
N THR A 618 -30.10 -15.07 -33.60
CA THR A 618 -29.61 -16.00 -34.62
C THR A 618 -30.60 -16.07 -35.77
N LYS A 619 -30.18 -16.53 -36.97
CA LYS A 619 -31.08 -16.85 -38.07
C LYS A 619 -32.20 -17.85 -37.69
N THR A 620 -32.08 -18.50 -36.52
CA THR A 620 -33.01 -19.46 -35.96
C THR A 620 -33.89 -18.89 -34.85
N GLY A 621 -33.88 -17.55 -34.57
CA GLY A 621 -34.74 -16.90 -33.59
C GLY A 621 -34.36 -17.14 -32.12
N LYS A 622 -33.29 -17.89 -31.81
CA LYS A 622 -32.82 -18.09 -30.43
C LYS A 622 -31.82 -17.01 -30.05
N PRO A 623 -32.01 -16.33 -28.90
CA PRO A 623 -31.05 -15.34 -28.43
C PRO A 623 -29.66 -16.02 -28.20
N ILE A 624 -28.60 -15.36 -28.70
CA ILE A 624 -27.25 -15.84 -28.48
C ILE A 624 -26.85 -15.59 -27.03
N ALA A 625 -26.74 -16.62 -26.22
CA ALA A 625 -26.55 -16.58 -24.78
C ALA A 625 -25.20 -15.97 -24.29
N ASN A 626 -24.32 -15.47 -25.17
CA ASN A 626 -22.89 -15.24 -24.79
C ASN A 626 -22.37 -13.83 -25.11
N TYR A 627 -23.19 -12.78 -24.97
CA TYR A 627 -22.74 -11.39 -25.17
C TYR A 627 -22.26 -10.65 -23.92
N SER A 628 -22.15 -11.33 -22.80
CA SER A 628 -22.03 -10.70 -21.48
C SER A 628 -20.74 -9.91 -21.19
N ALA A 629 -19.67 -10.10 -21.97
CA ALA A 629 -18.41 -9.41 -21.77
C ALA A 629 -18.23 -8.18 -22.67
N VAL A 630 -18.62 -8.28 -23.95
CA VAL A 630 -18.44 -7.25 -24.99
C VAL A 630 -19.42 -6.09 -24.81
N TYR A 631 -20.66 -6.39 -24.45
CA TYR A 631 -21.71 -5.38 -24.25
C TYR A 631 -21.84 -5.02 -22.77
N LYS A 632 -20.71 -4.69 -22.12
CA LYS A 632 -20.66 -4.13 -20.79
C LYS A 632 -19.96 -2.78 -20.85
N ARG A 633 -20.64 -1.72 -20.44
CA ARG A 633 -20.05 -0.40 -20.28
C ARG A 633 -19.31 -0.31 -18.96
N LEU A 634 -18.10 0.21 -18.98
CA LEU A 634 -17.32 0.46 -17.76
C LEU A 634 -17.97 1.57 -16.92
N ASP A 635 -17.63 1.59 -15.64
CA ASP A 635 -18.01 2.63 -14.68
C ASP A 635 -16.76 3.45 -14.34
N ARG A 636 -16.81 4.77 -14.57
CA ARG A 636 -15.70 5.68 -14.26
C ARG A 636 -15.28 5.64 -12.80
N LYS A 637 -16.22 5.32 -11.91
CA LYS A 637 -16.06 5.33 -10.46
C LYS A 637 -15.65 3.97 -9.89
N LYS A 638 -15.34 3.00 -10.75
CA LYS A 638 -14.95 1.64 -10.33
C LYS A 638 -13.74 1.15 -11.10
N PRO A 639 -12.97 0.20 -10.53
CA PRO A 639 -11.98 -0.54 -11.31
C PRO A 639 -12.67 -1.35 -12.41
N SER A 640 -12.00 -1.48 -13.55
CA SER A 640 -12.46 -2.34 -14.66
C SER A 640 -12.54 -3.80 -14.21
N ASN A 641 -13.38 -4.58 -14.87
CA ASN A 641 -13.20 -6.03 -14.87
C ASN A 641 -11.91 -6.40 -15.62
N THR A 642 -11.49 -7.66 -15.50
CA THR A 642 -10.36 -8.17 -16.26
C THR A 642 -10.51 -7.88 -17.75
N ILE A 643 -9.57 -7.13 -18.32
CA ILE A 643 -9.42 -6.99 -19.78
C ILE A 643 -9.03 -8.36 -20.32
N VAL A 644 -9.86 -8.88 -21.23
CA VAL A 644 -9.65 -10.19 -21.87
C VAL A 644 -8.98 -10.02 -23.22
N PRO A 645 -8.20 -11.02 -23.68
CA PRO A 645 -7.51 -10.92 -24.95
C PRO A 645 -8.45 -10.87 -26.15
N GLY A 646 -8.12 -10.02 -27.12
CA GLY A 646 -8.82 -9.82 -28.39
C GLY A 646 -9.58 -8.48 -28.47
N HIS A 647 -9.50 -7.80 -29.62
CA HIS A 647 -10.09 -6.47 -29.80
C HIS A 647 -11.63 -6.48 -29.70
N ASN A 648 -12.29 -7.55 -30.13
CA ASN A 648 -13.74 -7.72 -30.01
C ASN A 648 -14.20 -8.05 -28.57
N ALA A 649 -13.25 -8.26 -27.65
CA ALA A 649 -13.53 -8.56 -26.25
C ALA A 649 -13.35 -7.35 -25.33
N LEU A 650 -12.92 -6.20 -25.87
CA LEU A 650 -12.78 -4.98 -25.10
C LEU A 650 -14.15 -4.44 -24.67
N PRO A 651 -14.29 -3.98 -23.42
CA PRO A 651 -15.56 -3.43 -22.93
C PRO A 651 -15.90 -2.09 -23.58
N VAL A 652 -17.15 -1.68 -23.44
CA VAL A 652 -17.63 -0.36 -23.90
C VAL A 652 -17.03 0.73 -23.01
N HIS A 653 -16.58 1.82 -23.65
CA HIS A 653 -16.03 2.99 -22.97
C HIS A 653 -17.07 3.58 -21.99
N PRO A 654 -16.66 4.11 -20.83
CA PRO A 654 -17.59 4.59 -19.80
C PRO A 654 -18.63 5.60 -20.32
N THR A 655 -18.20 6.54 -21.18
CA THR A 655 -19.00 7.69 -21.63
C THR A 655 -19.21 7.79 -23.13
N LEU A 656 -18.51 6.98 -23.93
CA LEU A 656 -18.58 7.02 -25.40
C LEU A 656 -19.21 5.74 -25.95
N ASP A 657 -19.97 5.84 -27.07
CA ASP A 657 -20.69 4.72 -27.68
C ASP A 657 -19.74 3.90 -28.60
N ARG A 658 -18.64 3.45 -28.04
CA ARG A 658 -17.63 2.61 -28.67
C ARG A 658 -16.95 1.71 -27.64
N THR A 659 -16.26 0.68 -28.08
CA THR A 659 -15.36 -0.05 -27.21
C THR A 659 -14.10 0.77 -26.89
N LEU A 660 -13.32 0.32 -25.91
CA LEU A 660 -12.01 0.92 -25.62
C LEU A 660 -11.09 0.86 -26.83
N THR A 661 -10.23 1.85 -26.98
CA THR A 661 -9.05 1.75 -27.84
C THR A 661 -7.99 0.85 -27.19
N ILE A 662 -6.99 0.41 -27.96
CA ILE A 662 -5.88 -0.37 -27.41
C ILE A 662 -5.11 0.42 -26.33
N ARG A 663 -4.89 1.73 -26.53
CA ARG A 663 -4.23 2.59 -25.54
C ARG A 663 -5.03 2.73 -24.24
N GLU A 664 -6.34 2.86 -24.33
CA GLU A 664 -7.20 2.90 -23.16
C GLU A 664 -7.12 1.60 -22.36
N ALA A 665 -7.17 0.45 -23.05
CA ALA A 665 -7.00 -0.86 -22.42
C ALA A 665 -5.59 -1.04 -21.83
N ALA A 666 -4.54 -0.52 -22.49
CA ALA A 666 -3.16 -0.54 -22.01
C ALA A 666 -2.98 0.28 -20.75
N ARG A 667 -3.55 1.49 -20.66
CA ARG A 667 -3.52 2.28 -19.43
C ARG A 667 -4.22 1.60 -18.26
N ILE A 668 -5.32 0.89 -18.49
CA ILE A 668 -5.98 0.07 -17.47
C ILE A 668 -5.05 -1.07 -16.99
N GLN A 669 -4.19 -1.59 -17.85
CA GLN A 669 -3.13 -2.58 -17.53
C GLN A 669 -1.83 -1.92 -17.03
N THR A 670 -1.82 -0.60 -16.87
CA THR A 670 -0.69 0.20 -16.38
C THR A 670 0.55 0.22 -17.28
N PHE A 671 0.37 0.01 -18.60
CA PHE A 671 1.44 0.28 -19.56
C PHE A 671 1.68 1.79 -19.71
N PRO A 672 2.93 2.22 -19.88
CA PRO A 672 3.24 3.62 -20.17
C PRO A 672 2.73 4.05 -21.56
N ASP A 673 2.58 5.35 -21.79
CA ASP A 673 1.95 5.88 -23.01
C ASP A 673 2.82 5.79 -24.26
N ASP A 674 4.11 5.66 -24.09
CA ASP A 674 5.09 5.44 -25.15
C ASP A 674 5.24 3.98 -25.55
N PHE A 675 4.73 3.03 -24.75
CA PHE A 675 4.78 1.60 -25.07
C PHE A 675 3.94 1.30 -26.32
N GLU A 676 4.50 0.65 -27.33
CA GLU A 676 3.84 0.40 -28.61
C GLU A 676 3.48 -1.06 -28.82
N PHE A 677 2.21 -1.33 -29.17
CA PHE A 677 1.72 -2.65 -29.56
C PHE A 677 1.70 -2.75 -31.08
N VAL A 678 2.18 -3.86 -31.62
CA VAL A 678 2.45 -4.03 -33.07
C VAL A 678 1.52 -5.08 -33.69
N GLY A 679 1.27 -4.92 -34.98
CA GLY A 679 0.45 -5.82 -35.78
C GLY A 679 -0.98 -5.36 -35.96
N PRO A 680 -1.84 -6.19 -36.58
CA PRO A 680 -3.25 -5.93 -36.70
C PRO A 680 -3.93 -5.70 -35.36
N ILE A 681 -5.02 -4.92 -35.31
CA ILE A 681 -5.72 -4.56 -34.08
C ILE A 681 -6.14 -5.78 -33.21
N ILE A 682 -6.39 -6.92 -33.87
CA ILE A 682 -6.65 -8.19 -33.18
C ILE A 682 -5.44 -8.62 -32.34
N ASN A 683 -4.25 -8.58 -32.93
CA ASN A 683 -3.00 -8.97 -32.28
C ASN A 683 -2.65 -7.97 -31.16
N GLN A 684 -2.84 -6.65 -31.38
CA GLN A 684 -2.66 -5.64 -30.33
C GLN A 684 -3.60 -5.90 -29.15
N GLY A 685 -4.87 -6.25 -29.41
CA GLY A 685 -5.83 -6.62 -28.37
C GLY A 685 -5.47 -7.90 -27.63
N LEU A 686 -4.84 -8.87 -28.30
CA LEU A 686 -4.30 -10.09 -27.68
C LEU A 686 -3.11 -9.75 -26.77
N GLN A 687 -2.18 -8.93 -27.25
CA GLN A 687 -1.00 -8.49 -26.50
C GLN A 687 -1.40 -7.79 -25.17
N VAL A 688 -2.29 -6.80 -25.23
CA VAL A 688 -2.76 -6.09 -24.02
C VAL A 688 -3.54 -7.02 -23.09
N GLY A 689 -4.45 -7.84 -23.61
CA GLY A 689 -5.32 -8.69 -22.77
C GLY A 689 -4.59 -9.82 -22.08
N ASN A 690 -3.54 -10.39 -22.71
CA ASN A 690 -2.72 -11.44 -22.13
C ASN A 690 -1.69 -10.91 -21.12
N ALA A 691 -1.30 -9.63 -21.23
CA ALA A 691 -0.22 -9.09 -20.44
C ALA A 691 -0.46 -9.18 -18.92
N PHE A 692 0.64 -9.38 -18.20
CA PHE A 692 0.69 -9.13 -16.77
C PHE A 692 0.78 -7.61 -16.53
N PRO A 693 0.02 -7.02 -15.57
CA PRO A 693 0.04 -5.58 -15.33
C PRO A 693 1.42 -5.08 -14.90
N CYS A 694 1.95 -4.08 -15.60
CA CYS A 694 3.31 -3.56 -15.38
C CYS A 694 3.54 -3.09 -13.94
N LEU A 695 2.57 -2.40 -13.34
CA LEU A 695 2.67 -1.92 -11.96
C LEU A 695 2.81 -3.06 -10.94
N VAL A 696 2.13 -4.20 -11.14
CA VAL A 696 2.28 -5.35 -10.23
C VAL A 696 3.67 -5.96 -10.38
N ALA A 697 4.17 -6.11 -11.61
CA ALA A 697 5.52 -6.58 -11.89
C ALA A 697 6.57 -5.66 -11.27
N GLN A 698 6.40 -4.34 -11.37
CA GLN A 698 7.25 -3.34 -10.75
C GLN A 698 7.31 -3.52 -9.22
N ILE A 699 6.16 -3.60 -8.57
CA ILE A 699 6.09 -3.74 -7.10
C ILE A 699 6.75 -5.05 -6.63
N VAL A 700 6.63 -6.14 -7.42
CA VAL A 700 7.32 -7.40 -7.14
C VAL A 700 8.84 -7.26 -7.33
N GLY A 701 9.27 -6.62 -8.41
CA GLY A 701 10.68 -6.34 -8.69
C GLY A 701 11.36 -5.49 -7.63
N GLU A 702 10.68 -4.45 -7.14
CA GLU A 702 11.15 -3.60 -6.03
C GLU A 702 11.38 -4.38 -4.73
N ARG A 703 10.70 -5.50 -4.52
CA ARG A 703 10.87 -6.35 -3.35
C ARG A 703 12.03 -7.35 -3.47
N LEU A 704 12.40 -7.71 -4.70
CA LEU A 704 13.54 -8.59 -4.99
C LEU A 704 14.88 -7.86 -4.91
N ARG A 705 14.85 -6.57 -5.06
CA ARG A 705 15.97 -5.64 -5.05
C ARG A 705 16.31 -5.15 -3.66
#